data_0dbfaa5cb4443f04e0f180e7f6a2fb5d
#
_entry.id   0dbfaa5cb4443f04e0f180e7f6a2fb5d
#
_cell.length_a   1.000
_cell.length_b   1.000
_cell.length_c   1.000
_cell.angle_alpha   90.00
_cell.angle_beta   90.00
_cell.angle_gamma   90.00
#
_symmetry.space_group_name_H-M   'P 1'
#
loop_
_entity.id
_entity.type
_entity.pdbx_description
1 polymer ?
#
loop_
_entity_poly.entity_id
_entity_poly.type
_entity_poly.pdbx_seq_one_letter_code
_entity_poly.pdbx_strand_id
1 'polypeptide(L)'
;MKIDPIRTSLVLALLAAGPTFAQVAPQQSTAPAAEKAEDVVKLSPFVVSKGGDEGYRSQQTMIGSRTAKNVLELPVAVSIIGLQQLEDAAAVDVHEVLKYGVSGVTQSQSFNNDTNIRGFRVGGTLRNGNITRAGNKHYPFYDIERVEVLKGPAAMLNGTNGGIGGTINYFTRRPTETPQGEVKSSINSAGRLRSQVNVSGPLKKGDDFRVNYRTTVGVANSDAPHGKDIEWEDQRYYSAALAMYFGNDTSLTVEGSFDDSRTYLYLLDFLDTSVAANSRTGLIDAKLNRYSTKNYSMARQEDAFWPMQYTDISATYLQALTDNGNLRFVYNFNRLTDSRRNNRGIDVRADNYTLARQDVRNDNGLTAHSFQMDYQHRIPLKWGNIDTMVGADGSTVNSFDNQSILFMPDVDSRTGLFPNDAAFFAQYPTNFDIFEKPRPASAGSPATRSRSNSRNLSYYLQENVSFLNDRVIVVGGLRWFKPYRSTRNLVTNTLTEEITPKFQVHKFGLVVKLLPTVSAYYTDAQNVFPSAPGRTDLVIQGDQLGEPFRDSEGKLKELGLKFDYKVSERVSVYGAVAYFQMEQTNLRTFGTLPSGNQGIIQSAKDTSEGWEADLGLRIKTQTGAADLIVTIFNGDSAIAADQGKAYVRQANAFVPWKYSFFGRYTWSSGALRGVRIGAGFEDEDSKRNGAHLVARPLTADAFVGYPINSRWDAQLNLSNLTNERYIVQVAARGLVQSSDEFRAKLTLTYKW
;
A
#
# COMPACT_ATOMS: atom_id res chain seq x y z
N MET A 1 -18.08 -15.74 27.79
CA MET A 1 -16.88 -16.22 27.07
C MET A 1 -17.07 -17.72 26.79
N LYS A 2 -17.67 -18.06 25.66
CA LYS A 2 -17.77 -19.46 25.21
C LYS A 2 -16.71 -19.60 24.12
N ILE A 3 -15.59 -20.23 24.47
CA ILE A 3 -14.51 -20.58 23.53
C ILE A 3 -15.07 -21.70 22.64
N ASP A 4 -15.17 -21.44 21.36
CA ASP A 4 -15.61 -22.44 20.39
C ASP A 4 -14.51 -23.53 20.28
N PRO A 5 -14.76 -24.78 20.73
CA PRO A 5 -13.71 -25.81 20.84
C PRO A 5 -13.11 -26.21 19.49
N ILE A 6 -13.80 -25.95 18.38
CA ILE A 6 -13.30 -26.27 17.04
C ILE A 6 -12.21 -25.27 16.62
N ARG A 7 -12.30 -24.01 17.04
CA ARG A 7 -11.32 -22.95 16.70
C ARG A 7 -10.02 -23.09 17.48
N THR A 8 -10.11 -23.48 18.75
CA THR A 8 -8.94 -23.72 19.61
C THR A 8 -8.19 -25.01 19.19
N SER A 9 -8.91 -26.02 18.70
CA SER A 9 -8.33 -27.28 18.26
C SER A 9 -7.49 -27.14 16.98
N LEU A 10 -7.83 -26.22 16.08
CA LEU A 10 -7.05 -26.02 14.84
C LEU A 10 -5.70 -25.34 15.13
N VAL A 11 -5.66 -24.42 16.08
CA VAL A 11 -4.39 -23.75 16.48
C VAL A 11 -3.49 -24.71 17.26
N LEU A 12 -4.04 -25.53 18.13
CA LEU A 12 -3.29 -26.57 18.85
C LEU A 12 -2.87 -27.73 17.94
N ALA A 13 -3.67 -28.11 16.94
CA ALA A 13 -3.31 -29.15 15.97
C ALA A 13 -2.18 -28.70 15.04
N LEU A 14 -2.09 -27.43 14.67
CA LEU A 14 -0.98 -26.86 13.93
C LEU A 14 0.32 -26.80 14.76
N LEU A 15 0.23 -26.69 16.09
CA LEU A 15 1.36 -26.75 17.01
C LEU A 15 1.80 -28.20 17.33
N ALA A 16 0.88 -29.18 17.22
CA ALA A 16 1.14 -30.58 17.52
C ALA A 16 1.58 -31.42 16.32
N ALA A 17 1.40 -30.96 15.09
CA ALA A 17 1.91 -31.60 13.89
C ALA A 17 3.40 -31.28 13.67
N GLY A 18 4.24 -31.72 14.61
CA GLY A 18 5.68 -31.79 14.38
C GLY A 18 5.95 -32.86 13.31
N PRO A 19 6.72 -32.56 12.25
CA PRO A 19 7.07 -33.55 11.26
C PRO A 19 7.96 -34.60 11.91
N THR A 20 7.49 -35.83 11.97
CA THR A 20 8.33 -36.99 12.20
C THR A 20 9.21 -37.19 10.96
N PHE A 21 10.28 -36.40 10.85
CA PHE A 21 11.34 -36.67 9.91
C PHE A 21 12.51 -37.34 10.62
N ALA A 22 12.99 -38.41 10.01
CA ALA A 22 14.09 -39.23 10.48
C ALA A 22 15.29 -38.37 10.91
N GLN A 23 15.82 -38.67 12.10
CA GLN A 23 17.08 -38.15 12.60
C GLN A 23 18.22 -38.50 11.63
N VAL A 24 18.75 -37.49 10.95
CA VAL A 24 20.07 -37.54 10.34
C VAL A 24 21.07 -37.07 11.41
N ALA A 25 22.01 -37.96 11.76
CA ALA A 25 23.06 -37.69 12.74
C ALA A 25 23.89 -36.45 12.34
N PRO A 26 24.41 -35.67 13.30
CA PRO A 26 25.22 -34.50 13.01
C PRO A 26 26.55 -34.93 12.39
N GLN A 27 26.81 -34.55 11.15
CA GLN A 27 28.12 -34.63 10.52
C GLN A 27 29.05 -33.56 11.15
N GLN A 28 30.19 -34.02 11.63
CA GLN A 28 31.28 -33.20 12.11
C GLN A 28 31.79 -32.26 11.02
N SER A 29 31.95 -30.99 11.43
CA SER A 29 32.60 -29.94 10.66
C SER A 29 34.06 -30.33 10.33
N THR A 30 34.33 -30.61 9.07
CA THR A 30 35.68 -30.59 8.52
C THR A 30 35.95 -29.22 7.87
N ALA A 31 37.18 -28.75 8.01
CA ALA A 31 37.72 -27.48 7.54
C ALA A 31 37.43 -27.15 6.06
N PRO A 32 37.47 -25.87 5.66
CA PRO A 32 37.02 -25.41 4.37
C PRO A 32 37.87 -25.99 3.24
N ALA A 33 37.24 -26.82 2.41
CA ALA A 33 37.78 -27.17 1.12
C ALA A 33 37.63 -25.96 0.17
N ALA A 34 38.66 -25.76 -0.65
CA ALA A 34 38.73 -24.70 -1.64
C ALA A 34 37.42 -24.49 -2.41
N GLU A 35 36.95 -23.25 -2.47
CA GLU A 35 35.83 -22.79 -3.29
C GLU A 35 36.06 -23.28 -4.74
N LYS A 36 35.23 -24.22 -5.16
CA LYS A 36 34.98 -24.42 -6.59
C LYS A 36 34.31 -23.13 -7.08
N ALA A 37 34.84 -22.60 -8.18
CA ALA A 37 34.21 -21.49 -8.90
C ALA A 37 32.71 -21.81 -9.03
N GLU A 38 31.87 -21.08 -8.31
CA GLU A 38 30.43 -21.14 -8.48
C GLU A 38 30.13 -20.78 -9.93
N ASP A 39 29.46 -21.68 -10.65
CA ASP A 39 28.81 -21.35 -11.91
C ASP A 39 27.98 -20.10 -11.68
N VAL A 40 28.40 -18.99 -12.28
CA VAL A 40 27.73 -17.70 -12.18
C VAL A 40 26.34 -17.89 -12.79
N VAL A 41 25.35 -18.20 -11.97
CA VAL A 41 23.96 -18.21 -12.41
C VAL A 41 23.67 -16.84 -12.99
N LYS A 42 23.48 -16.76 -14.30
CA LYS A 42 23.13 -15.53 -15.01
C LYS A 42 21.77 -15.08 -14.47
N LEU A 43 21.78 -14.15 -13.49
CA LEU A 43 20.56 -13.61 -12.93
C LEU A 43 19.80 -12.87 -14.05
N SER A 44 18.56 -13.31 -14.29
CA SER A 44 17.67 -12.59 -15.21
C SER A 44 17.56 -11.12 -14.77
N PRO A 45 17.62 -10.14 -15.69
CA PRO A 45 17.43 -8.72 -15.35
C PRO A 45 16.06 -8.43 -14.72
N PHE A 46 15.13 -9.37 -14.78
CA PHE A 46 13.81 -9.28 -14.15
C PHE A 46 13.77 -9.86 -12.73
N VAL A 47 14.91 -10.08 -12.10
CA VAL A 47 15.02 -10.65 -10.74
C VAL A 47 15.94 -9.79 -9.89
N VAL A 48 15.43 -9.28 -8.76
CA VAL A 48 16.25 -8.54 -7.78
C VAL A 48 17.14 -9.51 -7.02
N SER A 49 18.44 -9.22 -6.98
CA SER A 49 19.40 -9.91 -6.12
C SER A 49 19.40 -9.30 -4.73
N LYS A 50 19.49 -10.14 -3.70
CA LYS A 50 19.71 -9.72 -2.31
C LYS A 50 21.20 -9.58 -1.97
N GLY A 51 22.08 -9.86 -2.91
CA GLY A 51 23.52 -9.70 -2.73
C GLY A 51 23.85 -8.24 -2.44
N GLY A 52 24.40 -7.97 -1.27
CA GLY A 52 24.72 -6.62 -0.80
C GLY A 52 23.69 -5.96 0.11
N ASP A 53 22.52 -6.56 0.31
CA ASP A 53 21.56 -6.09 1.31
C ASP A 53 22.10 -6.41 2.72
N GLU A 54 22.12 -5.41 3.60
CA GLU A 54 22.64 -5.55 4.96
C GLU A 54 21.86 -4.66 5.96
N GLY A 55 21.28 -5.28 6.97
CA GLY A 55 20.42 -4.58 7.93
C GLY A 55 19.17 -4.00 7.25
N TYR A 56 19.02 -2.67 7.29
CA TYR A 56 17.93 -1.97 6.61
C TYR A 56 18.32 -1.46 5.21
N ARG A 57 19.56 -1.63 4.80
CA ARG A 57 20.09 -1.19 3.51
C ARG A 57 19.71 -2.17 2.41
N SER A 58 19.13 -1.67 1.33
CA SER A 58 18.87 -2.42 0.09
C SER A 58 19.42 -1.66 -1.12
N GLN A 59 20.07 -2.38 -2.04
CA GLN A 59 20.80 -1.76 -3.14
C GLN A 59 20.09 -1.84 -4.49
N GLN A 60 19.19 -2.81 -4.67
CA GLN A 60 18.53 -3.04 -5.95
C GLN A 60 17.01 -2.93 -5.84
N THR A 61 16.37 -2.50 -6.92
CA THR A 61 14.93 -2.38 -7.06
C THR A 61 14.49 -2.63 -8.49
N MET A 62 13.25 -3.05 -8.67
CA MET A 62 12.58 -3.14 -9.98
C MET A 62 11.56 -2.04 -10.21
N ILE A 63 11.11 -1.35 -9.16
CA ILE A 63 9.95 -0.47 -9.25
C ILE A 63 10.14 0.73 -10.18
N GLY A 64 11.36 1.18 -10.37
CA GLY A 64 11.68 2.36 -11.22
C GLY A 64 11.98 2.07 -12.68
N SER A 65 12.13 0.78 -13.07
CA SER A 65 12.64 0.42 -14.40
C SER A 65 12.09 -0.89 -14.98
N ARG A 66 11.25 -1.64 -14.26
CA ARG A 66 10.80 -3.02 -14.58
C ARG A 66 11.93 -4.07 -14.66
N THR A 67 13.17 -3.66 -14.62
CA THR A 67 14.34 -4.53 -14.50
C THR A 67 15.07 -4.21 -13.20
N ALA A 68 15.78 -5.19 -12.65
CA ALA A 68 16.60 -4.98 -11.47
C ALA A 68 17.73 -3.99 -11.77
N LYS A 69 17.74 -2.86 -11.09
CA LYS A 69 18.74 -1.80 -11.21
C LYS A 69 19.24 -1.40 -9.82
N ASN A 70 20.48 -0.96 -9.77
CA ASN A 70 20.99 -0.31 -8.57
C ASN A 70 20.24 1.00 -8.34
N VAL A 71 19.89 1.31 -7.09
CA VAL A 71 19.18 2.55 -6.73
C VAL A 71 19.90 3.81 -7.19
N LEU A 72 21.26 3.78 -7.21
CA LEU A 72 22.10 4.90 -7.68
C LEU A 72 21.96 5.17 -9.19
N GLU A 73 21.43 4.24 -9.97
CA GLU A 73 21.27 4.33 -11.42
C GLU A 73 19.86 4.74 -11.87
N LEU A 74 18.97 4.94 -10.92
CA LEU A 74 17.58 5.29 -11.21
C LEU A 74 17.35 6.79 -11.08
N PRO A 75 16.81 7.46 -12.12
CA PRO A 75 16.45 8.87 -12.03
C PRO A 75 15.08 9.05 -11.38
N VAL A 76 14.87 8.53 -10.18
CA VAL A 76 13.58 8.67 -9.45
C VAL A 76 13.77 8.33 -7.97
N ALA A 77 13.02 8.99 -7.09
CA ALA A 77 12.99 8.66 -5.68
C ALA A 77 12.29 7.32 -5.42
N VAL A 78 13.00 6.40 -4.78
CA VAL A 78 12.51 5.08 -4.38
C VAL A 78 12.89 4.82 -2.94
N SER A 79 11.94 4.37 -2.14
CA SER A 79 12.18 3.85 -0.78
C SER A 79 11.97 2.34 -0.76
N ILE A 80 12.84 1.63 -0.04
CA ILE A 80 12.83 0.17 0.02
C ILE A 80 12.82 -0.25 1.49
N ILE A 81 11.80 -1.01 1.87
CA ILE A 81 11.64 -1.57 3.21
C ILE A 81 11.85 -3.08 3.12
N GLY A 82 12.97 -3.56 3.66
CA GLY A 82 13.32 -4.98 3.62
C GLY A 82 12.68 -5.78 4.76
N LEU A 83 12.80 -7.12 4.66
CA LEU A 83 12.22 -8.05 5.63
C LEU A 83 12.61 -7.74 7.09
N GLN A 84 13.87 -7.38 7.33
CA GLN A 84 14.35 -7.10 8.67
C GLN A 84 13.62 -5.91 9.32
N GLN A 85 13.39 -4.86 8.55
CA GLN A 85 12.63 -3.68 9.02
C GLN A 85 11.16 -4.03 9.26
N LEU A 86 10.55 -4.83 8.38
CA LEU A 86 9.19 -5.33 8.54
C LEU A 86 9.04 -6.16 9.82
N GLU A 87 10.02 -7.03 10.12
CA GLU A 87 10.02 -7.87 11.33
C GLU A 87 10.24 -7.04 12.59
N ASP A 88 11.18 -6.10 12.60
CA ASP A 88 11.48 -5.24 13.75
C ASP A 88 10.30 -4.31 14.10
N ALA A 89 9.64 -3.74 13.08
CA ALA A 89 8.40 -2.97 13.26
C ALA A 89 7.19 -3.85 13.61
N ALA A 90 7.30 -5.18 13.47
CA ALA A 90 6.20 -6.14 13.56
C ALA A 90 4.97 -5.73 12.74
N ALA A 91 5.22 -5.16 11.56
CA ALA A 91 4.21 -4.57 10.69
C ALA A 91 3.23 -5.62 10.16
N VAL A 92 1.94 -5.30 10.21
CA VAL A 92 0.85 -6.14 9.69
C VAL A 92 0.02 -5.44 8.62
N ASP A 93 0.25 -4.14 8.43
CA ASP A 93 -0.40 -3.34 7.39
C ASP A 93 0.56 -2.34 6.72
N VAL A 94 0.08 -1.69 5.67
CA VAL A 94 0.88 -0.77 4.86
C VAL A 94 1.29 0.50 5.62
N HIS A 95 0.46 1.00 6.53
CA HIS A 95 0.76 2.24 7.26
C HIS A 95 1.83 2.03 8.31
N GLU A 96 1.79 0.90 9.02
CA GLU A 96 2.86 0.50 9.94
C GLU A 96 4.20 0.35 9.22
N VAL A 97 4.17 -0.19 7.97
CA VAL A 97 5.36 -0.31 7.11
C VAL A 97 5.90 1.06 6.71
N LEU A 98 5.03 1.95 6.23
CA LEU A 98 5.43 3.23 5.65
C LEU A 98 5.76 4.29 6.70
N LYS A 99 5.35 4.08 7.96
CA LYS A 99 5.59 4.99 9.09
C LYS A 99 7.06 5.35 9.21
N TYR A 100 7.93 4.35 9.08
CA TYR A 100 9.38 4.48 9.20
C TYR A 100 10.08 4.08 7.91
N GLY A 101 10.70 5.00 7.22
CA GLY A 101 11.50 4.70 6.03
C GLY A 101 10.95 5.24 4.71
N VAL A 102 9.83 5.96 4.71
CA VAL A 102 9.31 6.65 3.52
C VAL A 102 8.88 8.07 3.87
N SER A 103 9.59 9.06 3.35
CA SER A 103 9.25 10.47 3.53
C SER A 103 8.02 10.87 2.73
N GLY A 104 7.31 11.91 3.19
CA GLY A 104 6.17 12.50 2.49
C GLY A 104 4.91 11.65 2.46
N VAL A 105 4.86 10.55 3.23
CA VAL A 105 3.70 9.67 3.32
C VAL A 105 2.72 10.17 4.36
N THR A 106 1.44 10.23 3.99
CA THR A 106 0.34 10.51 4.90
C THR A 106 -0.81 9.55 4.68
N GLN A 107 -1.51 9.24 5.77
CA GLN A 107 -2.72 8.45 5.72
C GLN A 107 -3.93 9.34 5.47
N SER A 108 -4.72 9.06 4.43
CA SER A 108 -5.93 9.83 4.13
C SER A 108 -7.20 9.16 4.64
N GLN A 109 -7.24 7.83 4.63
CA GLN A 109 -8.35 7.02 5.18
C GLN A 109 -7.79 5.71 5.71
N SER A 110 -7.94 5.45 7.01
CA SER A 110 -7.35 4.24 7.58
C SER A 110 -8.17 3.00 7.25
N PHE A 111 -9.50 3.08 7.24
CA PHE A 111 -10.35 1.93 6.92
C PHE A 111 -10.24 1.44 5.45
N ASN A 112 -9.71 2.27 4.54
CA ASN A 112 -9.42 1.90 3.16
C ASN A 112 -7.91 1.72 2.90
N ASN A 113 -7.06 1.92 3.91
CA ASN A 113 -5.61 2.00 3.76
C ASN A 113 -5.19 2.96 2.64
N ASP A 114 -5.97 4.04 2.45
CA ASP A 114 -5.66 5.05 1.46
C ASP A 114 -4.44 5.85 1.89
N THR A 115 -3.44 5.82 1.05
CA THR A 115 -2.13 6.46 1.27
C THR A 115 -1.94 7.59 0.29
N ASN A 116 -1.47 8.72 0.77
CA ASN A 116 -0.97 9.82 -0.04
C ASN A 116 0.55 9.92 0.09
N ILE A 117 1.21 10.28 -0.99
CA ILE A 117 2.63 10.61 -1.01
C ILE A 117 2.74 12.00 -1.63
N ARG A 118 3.48 12.91 -0.97
CA ARG A 118 3.65 14.30 -1.42
C ARG A 118 2.30 15.03 -1.66
N GLY A 119 1.27 14.68 -0.87
CA GLY A 119 -0.08 15.27 -0.99
C GLY A 119 -0.98 14.63 -2.04
N PHE A 120 -0.48 13.77 -2.90
CA PHE A 120 -1.27 13.07 -3.92
C PHE A 120 -1.53 11.62 -3.59
N ARG A 121 -2.70 11.12 -3.99
CA ARG A 121 -3.08 9.73 -3.74
C ARG A 121 -2.17 8.76 -4.48
N VAL A 122 -1.74 7.72 -3.79
CA VAL A 122 -1.06 6.57 -4.37
C VAL A 122 -2.05 5.84 -5.29
N GLY A 123 -1.57 5.40 -6.43
CA GLY A 123 -2.36 4.61 -7.39
C GLY A 123 -2.56 3.17 -6.98
N GLY A 124 -2.78 2.31 -7.97
CA GLY A 124 -2.88 0.88 -7.75
C GLY A 124 -1.60 0.30 -7.13
N THR A 125 -1.77 -0.69 -6.27
CA THR A 125 -0.67 -1.45 -5.69
C THR A 125 -0.22 -2.56 -6.64
N LEU A 126 1.02 -2.98 -6.50
CA LEU A 126 1.60 -4.08 -7.25
C LEU A 126 1.96 -5.24 -6.30
N ARG A 127 1.90 -6.46 -6.81
CA ARG A 127 2.45 -7.66 -6.19
C ARG A 127 3.45 -8.28 -7.15
N ASN A 128 4.71 -8.40 -6.73
CA ASN A 128 5.81 -8.87 -7.60
C ASN A 128 5.89 -8.15 -8.96
N GLY A 129 5.57 -6.84 -8.97
CA GLY A 129 5.54 -6.03 -10.17
C GLY A 129 4.25 -6.13 -11.01
N ASN A 130 3.29 -6.98 -10.61
CA ASN A 130 2.02 -7.18 -11.30
C ASN A 130 0.91 -6.37 -10.64
N ILE A 131 -0.02 -5.84 -11.42
CA ILE A 131 -1.13 -5.04 -10.90
C ILE A 131 -2.02 -5.93 -10.04
N THR A 132 -2.14 -5.62 -8.75
CA THR A 132 -3.15 -6.22 -7.87
C THR A 132 -4.40 -5.35 -7.83
N ARG A 133 -5.57 -5.98 -7.86
CA ARG A 133 -6.87 -5.31 -7.81
C ARG A 133 -7.48 -5.34 -6.41
N ALA A 134 -6.73 -5.80 -5.41
CA ALA A 134 -7.18 -5.75 -4.01
C ALA A 134 -7.48 -4.32 -3.53
N GLY A 135 -7.02 -3.33 -4.29
CA GLY A 135 -7.04 -1.94 -3.87
C GLY A 135 -6.04 -1.72 -2.72
N ASN A 136 -6.18 -0.60 -2.02
CA ASN A 136 -5.36 -0.33 -0.83
C ASN A 136 -5.93 -1.01 0.42
N LYS A 137 -6.96 -1.87 0.25
CA LYS A 137 -7.63 -2.53 1.35
C LYS A 137 -6.77 -3.66 1.88
N HIS A 138 -6.53 -3.68 3.17
CA HIS A 138 -6.01 -4.79 3.99
C HIS A 138 -5.20 -5.86 3.24
N TYR A 139 -4.10 -5.44 2.60
CA TYR A 139 -3.22 -6.40 1.95
C TYR A 139 -2.61 -7.32 3.00
N PRO A 140 -2.73 -8.65 2.87
CA PRO A 140 -2.24 -9.57 3.89
C PRO A 140 -0.70 -9.62 3.93
N PHE A 141 -0.09 -9.33 5.10
CA PHE A 141 1.36 -9.32 5.30
C PHE A 141 1.90 -10.66 5.84
N TYR A 142 1.38 -11.79 5.36
CA TYR A 142 1.85 -13.12 5.80
C TYR A 142 3.07 -13.63 5.04
N ASP A 143 3.18 -13.29 3.76
CA ASP A 143 4.25 -13.76 2.87
C ASP A 143 5.10 -12.65 2.26
N ILE A 144 4.93 -11.42 2.73
CA ILE A 144 5.70 -10.27 2.24
C ILE A 144 7.11 -10.30 2.82
N GLU A 145 8.11 -10.10 1.96
CA GLU A 145 9.50 -9.98 2.35
C GLU A 145 10.09 -8.58 2.11
N ARG A 146 9.42 -7.79 1.26
CA ARG A 146 9.93 -6.49 0.87
C ARG A 146 8.80 -5.61 0.35
N VAL A 147 8.86 -4.33 0.68
CA VAL A 147 7.98 -3.30 0.12
C VAL A 147 8.81 -2.24 -0.55
N GLU A 148 8.50 -1.93 -1.80
CA GLU A 148 9.13 -0.85 -2.54
C GLU A 148 8.11 0.24 -2.83
N VAL A 149 8.52 1.49 -2.68
CA VAL A 149 7.69 2.67 -2.90
C VAL A 149 8.34 3.56 -3.95
N LEU A 150 7.68 3.71 -5.08
CA LEU A 150 8.03 4.69 -6.10
C LEU A 150 7.24 5.97 -5.83
N LYS A 151 7.92 7.09 -5.70
CA LYS A 151 7.29 8.39 -5.42
C LYS A 151 7.12 9.18 -6.71
N GLY A 152 5.89 9.65 -6.96
CA GLY A 152 5.54 10.40 -8.17
C GLY A 152 4.93 9.56 -9.30
N PRO A 153 4.66 10.17 -10.47
CA PRO A 153 3.98 9.55 -11.60
C PRO A 153 4.66 8.27 -12.11
N ALA A 154 3.91 7.19 -12.20
CA ALA A 154 4.39 5.87 -12.59
C ALA A 154 3.70 5.30 -13.85
N ALA A 155 2.95 6.12 -14.59
CA ALA A 155 2.13 5.65 -15.71
C ALA A 155 2.96 5.05 -16.85
N MET A 156 4.18 5.57 -17.09
CA MET A 156 5.08 5.01 -18.09
C MET A 156 5.35 3.52 -17.82
N LEU A 157 5.50 3.12 -16.55
CA LEU A 157 5.77 1.73 -16.16
C LEU A 157 4.48 0.94 -15.87
N ASN A 158 3.50 1.53 -15.17
CA ASN A 158 2.38 0.84 -14.56
C ASN A 158 1.04 1.14 -15.25
N GLY A 159 1.08 1.85 -16.38
CA GLY A 159 -0.12 2.19 -17.12
C GLY A 159 -1.05 3.14 -16.36
N THR A 160 -2.33 3.08 -16.70
CA THR A 160 -3.38 3.91 -16.07
C THR A 160 -3.62 3.63 -14.59
N ASN A 161 -2.97 2.60 -14.02
CA ASN A 161 -3.08 2.26 -12.60
C ASN A 161 -2.04 2.99 -11.73
N GLY A 162 -1.07 3.69 -12.32
CA GLY A 162 -0.12 4.52 -11.58
C GLY A 162 -0.82 5.75 -11.00
N GLY A 163 -0.73 6.00 -9.67
CA GLY A 163 -1.16 7.25 -9.05
C GLY A 163 -0.18 8.39 -9.33
N ILE A 164 -0.62 9.64 -9.13
CA ILE A 164 0.30 10.79 -9.16
C ILE A 164 1.23 10.75 -7.95
N GLY A 165 0.72 10.39 -6.78
CA GLY A 165 1.52 10.25 -5.57
C GLY A 165 2.58 9.16 -5.67
N GLY A 166 2.33 8.11 -6.46
CA GLY A 166 3.26 7.00 -6.61
C GLY A 166 2.62 5.63 -6.72
N THR A 167 3.46 4.62 -6.49
CA THR A 167 3.05 3.20 -6.53
C THR A 167 3.75 2.43 -5.42
N ILE A 168 3.04 1.52 -4.77
CA ILE A 168 3.57 0.59 -3.76
C ILE A 168 3.62 -0.80 -4.37
N ASN A 169 4.76 -1.48 -4.26
CA ASN A 169 4.97 -2.83 -4.75
C ASN A 169 5.34 -3.76 -3.59
N TYR A 170 4.53 -4.80 -3.39
CA TYR A 170 4.76 -5.85 -2.40
C TYR A 170 5.46 -7.02 -3.06
N PHE A 171 6.64 -7.38 -2.54
CA PHE A 171 7.34 -8.59 -2.97
C PHE A 171 7.10 -9.71 -1.98
N THR A 172 6.67 -10.85 -2.51
CA THR A 172 6.46 -12.06 -1.72
C THR A 172 7.75 -12.85 -1.57
N ARG A 173 7.85 -13.63 -0.50
CA ARG A 173 8.95 -14.57 -0.29
C ARG A 173 8.97 -15.59 -1.41
N ARG A 174 10.15 -15.85 -1.98
CA ARG A 174 10.32 -16.79 -3.10
C ARG A 174 10.50 -18.24 -2.63
N PRO A 175 10.17 -19.25 -3.47
CA PRO A 175 10.57 -20.63 -3.29
C PRO A 175 12.10 -20.76 -3.15
N THR A 176 12.56 -21.62 -2.23
CA THR A 176 13.98 -21.78 -1.87
C THR A 176 14.55 -23.12 -2.32
N GLU A 177 15.84 -23.19 -2.57
CA GLU A 177 16.55 -24.40 -2.96
C GLU A 177 16.88 -25.31 -1.77
N THR A 178 16.85 -24.75 -0.57
CA THR A 178 17.05 -25.46 0.70
C THR A 178 15.75 -25.54 1.47
N PRO A 179 15.44 -26.71 2.10
CA PRO A 179 14.29 -26.83 2.97
C PRO A 179 14.38 -25.83 4.13
N GLN A 180 13.31 -25.11 4.38
CA GLN A 180 13.19 -24.20 5.52
C GLN A 180 11.73 -23.99 5.87
N GLY A 181 11.48 -23.68 7.12
CA GLY A 181 10.15 -23.37 7.60
C GLY A 181 10.15 -22.39 8.76
N GLU A 182 9.01 -21.76 8.95
CA GLU A 182 8.77 -20.80 10.01
C GLU A 182 7.33 -20.92 10.49
N VAL A 183 7.15 -20.99 11.80
CA VAL A 183 5.87 -20.72 12.46
C VAL A 183 6.02 -19.43 13.25
N LYS A 184 5.11 -18.49 13.06
CA LYS A 184 5.09 -17.20 13.75
C LYS A 184 3.71 -16.96 14.33
N SER A 185 3.63 -16.70 15.64
CA SER A 185 2.38 -16.41 16.32
C SER A 185 2.55 -15.13 17.15
N SER A 186 1.56 -14.27 17.13
CA SER A 186 1.56 -13.04 17.92
C SER A 186 0.21 -12.79 18.57
N ILE A 187 0.25 -12.18 19.75
CA ILE A 187 -0.92 -11.68 20.46
C ILE A 187 -0.66 -10.23 20.87
N ASN A 188 -1.66 -9.37 20.73
CA ASN A 188 -1.57 -8.00 21.20
C ASN A 188 -2.45 -7.74 22.43
N SER A 189 -2.25 -6.58 23.07
CA SER A 189 -3.00 -6.16 24.26
C SER A 189 -4.50 -5.95 24.01
N ALA A 190 -4.94 -5.85 22.74
CA ALA A 190 -6.36 -5.81 22.36
C ALA A 190 -6.96 -7.21 22.14
N GLY A 191 -6.21 -8.30 22.41
CA GLY A 191 -6.68 -9.67 22.28
C GLY A 191 -6.59 -10.24 20.85
N ARG A 192 -6.00 -9.52 19.87
CA ARG A 192 -5.82 -10.05 18.51
C ARG A 192 -4.76 -11.12 18.49
N LEU A 193 -5.14 -12.31 18.08
CA LEU A 193 -4.24 -13.43 17.80
C LEU A 193 -4.00 -13.52 16.30
N ARG A 194 -2.72 -13.57 15.89
CA ARG A 194 -2.31 -13.79 14.51
C ARG A 194 -1.28 -14.90 14.46
N SER A 195 -1.48 -15.89 13.60
CA SER A 195 -0.55 -17.00 13.42
C SER A 195 -0.30 -17.26 11.95
N GLN A 196 0.91 -17.68 11.62
CA GLN A 196 1.28 -18.05 10.25
C GLN A 196 2.27 -19.19 10.24
N VAL A 197 2.21 -19.96 9.16
CA VAL A 197 3.17 -21.01 8.82
C VAL A 197 3.69 -20.75 7.42
N ASN A 198 5.00 -20.72 7.26
CA ASN A 198 5.68 -20.63 5.97
C ASN A 198 6.58 -21.85 5.81
N VAL A 199 6.46 -22.56 4.70
CA VAL A 199 7.32 -23.71 4.36
C VAL A 199 7.80 -23.56 2.94
N SER A 200 9.09 -23.85 2.71
CA SER A 200 9.68 -23.75 1.39
C SER A 200 10.80 -24.78 1.22
N GLY A 201 11.06 -25.18 0.00
CA GLY A 201 12.14 -26.11 -0.32
C GLY A 201 12.06 -26.66 -1.73
N PRO A 202 12.98 -27.56 -2.11
CA PRO A 202 12.95 -28.22 -3.40
C PRO A 202 11.93 -29.36 -3.41
N LEU A 203 11.12 -29.44 -4.46
CA LEU A 203 10.33 -30.64 -4.80
C LEU A 203 11.11 -31.58 -5.70
N LYS A 204 11.91 -31.01 -6.63
CA LYS A 204 12.77 -31.76 -7.52
C LYS A 204 14.10 -31.06 -7.68
N LYS A 205 15.19 -31.79 -7.54
CA LYS A 205 16.55 -31.35 -7.79
C LYS A 205 17.06 -31.96 -9.09
N GLY A 206 17.82 -31.20 -9.88
CA GLY A 206 18.43 -31.61 -11.12
C GLY A 206 18.98 -30.41 -11.88
N ASP A 207 19.98 -30.63 -12.71
CA ASP A 207 20.64 -29.57 -13.45
C ASP A 207 19.78 -29.08 -14.64
N ASP A 208 19.15 -30.03 -15.35
CA ASP A 208 18.27 -29.70 -16.50
C ASP A 208 16.88 -29.26 -16.07
N PHE A 209 16.37 -29.77 -14.96
CA PHE A 209 15.05 -29.44 -14.47
C PHE A 209 14.96 -29.52 -12.95
N ARG A 210 14.70 -28.38 -12.32
CA ARG A 210 14.47 -28.27 -10.87
C ARG A 210 13.17 -27.56 -10.56
N VAL A 211 12.53 -27.93 -9.46
CA VAL A 211 11.28 -27.35 -8.99
C VAL A 211 11.40 -27.03 -7.51
N ASN A 212 11.16 -25.79 -7.16
CA ASN A 212 11.09 -25.34 -5.78
C ASN A 212 9.67 -24.89 -5.45
N TYR A 213 9.27 -25.07 -4.21
CA TYR A 213 7.94 -24.64 -3.74
C TYR A 213 8.05 -23.72 -2.54
N ARG A 214 7.00 -22.95 -2.33
CA ARG A 214 6.69 -22.26 -1.09
C ARG A 214 5.20 -22.32 -0.84
N THR A 215 4.79 -22.47 0.42
CA THR A 215 3.41 -22.32 0.86
C THR A 215 3.36 -21.50 2.15
N THR A 216 2.32 -20.70 2.28
CA THR A 216 2.04 -19.88 3.45
C THR A 216 0.58 -20.06 3.83
N VAL A 217 0.33 -20.31 5.10
CA VAL A 217 -1.00 -20.30 5.70
C VAL A 217 -0.99 -19.26 6.82
N GLY A 218 -1.95 -18.37 6.83
CA GLY A 218 -2.09 -17.34 7.83
C GLY A 218 -3.52 -17.27 8.37
N VAL A 219 -3.65 -17.01 9.65
CA VAL A 219 -4.94 -16.76 10.29
C VAL A 219 -4.80 -15.59 11.26
N ALA A 220 -5.81 -14.75 11.32
CA ALA A 220 -5.95 -13.76 12.39
C ALA A 220 -7.36 -13.81 12.94
N ASN A 221 -7.48 -13.60 14.23
CA ASN A 221 -8.75 -13.50 14.93
C ASN A 221 -8.62 -12.45 16.03
N SER A 222 -9.65 -11.63 16.19
CA SER A 222 -9.74 -10.65 17.25
C SER A 222 -11.09 -10.75 17.92
N ASP A 223 -11.08 -11.03 19.20
CA ASP A 223 -12.27 -11.02 20.05
C ASP A 223 -12.49 -9.67 20.74
N ALA A 224 -11.77 -8.63 20.32
CA ALA A 224 -11.86 -7.31 20.95
C ALA A 224 -13.25 -6.70 20.73
N PRO A 225 -14.21 -6.88 21.64
CA PRO A 225 -15.60 -6.52 21.37
C PRO A 225 -15.87 -5.02 21.43
N HIS A 226 -14.95 -4.21 21.93
CA HIS A 226 -15.23 -2.81 22.27
C HIS A 226 -14.07 -1.85 22.05
N GLY A 227 -12.98 -2.30 21.48
CA GLY A 227 -11.91 -1.40 21.06
C GLY A 227 -12.35 -0.62 19.82
N LYS A 228 -12.01 0.64 19.71
CA LYS A 228 -12.11 1.42 18.46
C LYS A 228 -10.99 1.02 17.50
N ASP A 229 -10.65 -0.24 17.54
CA ASP A 229 -9.55 -0.84 16.84
C ASP A 229 -10.00 -1.25 15.44
N ILE A 230 -9.43 -0.61 14.46
CA ILE A 230 -9.66 -0.89 13.04
C ILE A 230 -9.05 -2.24 12.64
N GLU A 231 -8.13 -2.74 13.44
CA GLU A 231 -7.46 -4.03 13.25
C GLU A 231 -8.37 -5.23 13.58
N TRP A 232 -9.64 -4.99 13.83
CA TRP A 232 -10.56 -6.05 14.17
C TRP A 232 -10.97 -6.83 12.94
N GLU A 233 -10.29 -7.96 12.72
CA GLU A 233 -10.40 -8.74 11.51
C GLU A 233 -10.31 -10.23 11.81
N ASP A 234 -11.28 -10.99 11.30
CA ASP A 234 -11.14 -12.41 11.10
C ASP A 234 -10.54 -12.62 9.71
N GLN A 235 -9.36 -13.20 9.62
CA GLN A 235 -8.66 -13.37 8.35
C GLN A 235 -8.16 -14.81 8.19
N ARG A 236 -8.32 -15.36 7.00
CA ARG A 236 -7.74 -16.62 6.56
C ARG A 236 -7.00 -16.38 5.26
N TYR A 237 -5.72 -16.63 5.27
CA TYR A 237 -4.84 -16.42 4.15
C TYR A 237 -4.16 -17.71 3.73
N TYR A 238 -4.12 -17.95 2.43
CA TYR A 238 -3.42 -19.06 1.82
C TYR A 238 -2.63 -18.57 0.63
N SER A 239 -1.35 -18.95 0.51
CA SER A 239 -0.59 -18.74 -0.70
C SER A 239 0.29 -19.95 -1.01
N ALA A 240 0.53 -20.15 -2.30
CA ALA A 240 1.45 -21.15 -2.80
C ALA A 240 2.19 -20.61 -4.02
N ALA A 241 3.46 -20.98 -4.16
CA ALA A 241 4.28 -20.69 -5.32
C ALA A 241 5.10 -21.90 -5.73
N LEU A 242 5.22 -22.12 -7.04
CA LEU A 242 6.09 -23.08 -7.67
C LEU A 242 7.03 -22.36 -8.61
N ALA A 243 8.33 -22.50 -8.41
CA ALA A 243 9.36 -22.02 -9.31
C ALA A 243 10.00 -23.19 -10.03
N MET A 244 9.80 -23.27 -11.33
CA MET A 244 10.32 -24.29 -12.23
C MET A 244 11.45 -23.69 -13.06
N TYR A 245 12.58 -24.36 -13.12
CA TYR A 245 13.74 -23.95 -13.89
C TYR A 245 14.07 -25.04 -14.91
N PHE A 246 14.28 -24.64 -16.15
CA PHE A 246 14.63 -25.49 -17.28
C PHE A 246 16.03 -25.05 -17.76
N GLY A 247 17.04 -25.81 -17.35
CA GLY A 247 18.43 -25.37 -17.47
C GLY A 247 18.69 -24.09 -16.69
N ASN A 248 19.57 -23.23 -17.23
CA ASN A 248 19.98 -21.96 -16.62
C ASN A 248 19.30 -20.73 -17.23
N ASP A 249 18.62 -20.89 -18.36
CA ASP A 249 18.14 -19.79 -19.20
C ASP A 249 16.63 -19.58 -19.15
N THR A 250 15.89 -20.56 -18.63
CA THR A 250 14.41 -20.52 -18.65
C THR A 250 13.84 -20.83 -17.28
N SER A 251 12.86 -20.02 -16.87
CA SER A 251 12.09 -20.30 -15.66
C SER A 251 10.61 -19.97 -15.83
N LEU A 252 9.77 -20.71 -15.12
CA LEU A 252 8.35 -20.47 -14.97
C LEU A 252 8.01 -20.43 -13.48
N THR A 253 7.52 -19.31 -12.99
CA THR A 253 7.00 -19.18 -11.63
C THR A 253 5.48 -19.04 -11.69
N VAL A 254 4.77 -19.95 -11.04
CA VAL A 254 3.32 -19.87 -10.85
C VAL A 254 3.07 -19.66 -9.37
N GLU A 255 2.35 -18.60 -9.05
CA GLU A 255 1.98 -18.29 -7.67
C GLU A 255 0.50 -17.94 -7.56
N GLY A 256 -0.09 -18.25 -6.42
CA GLY A 256 -1.48 -17.92 -6.12
C GLY A 256 -1.66 -17.59 -4.67
N SER A 257 -2.61 -16.70 -4.38
CA SER A 257 -3.06 -16.42 -3.02
C SER A 257 -4.58 -16.30 -2.96
N PHE A 258 -5.11 -16.67 -1.81
CA PHE A 258 -6.51 -16.49 -1.44
C PHE A 258 -6.57 -15.87 -0.05
N ASP A 259 -7.31 -14.79 0.07
CA ASP A 259 -7.61 -14.10 1.33
C ASP A 259 -9.12 -14.07 1.53
N ASP A 260 -9.58 -14.58 2.68
CA ASP A 260 -10.95 -14.50 3.15
C ASP A 260 -10.92 -13.74 4.46
N SER A 261 -11.37 -12.49 4.42
CA SER A 261 -11.32 -11.59 5.55
C SER A 261 -12.69 -11.01 5.88
N ARG A 262 -12.92 -10.76 7.15
CA ARG A 262 -14.10 -10.10 7.66
C ARG A 262 -13.67 -9.03 8.64
N THR A 263 -13.80 -7.79 8.21
CA THR A 263 -13.50 -6.61 9.03
C THR A 263 -14.78 -6.03 9.58
N TYR A 264 -14.77 -5.63 10.84
CA TYR A 264 -15.87 -4.87 11.41
C TYR A 264 -15.64 -3.39 11.14
N LEU A 265 -16.62 -2.77 10.48
CA LEU A 265 -16.56 -1.39 10.10
C LEU A 265 -17.27 -0.53 11.14
N TYR A 266 -16.55 0.46 11.59
CA TYR A 266 -17.03 1.67 12.20
C TYR A 266 -17.27 1.69 13.70
N LEU A 267 -16.22 2.11 14.28
CA LEU A 267 -16.29 2.94 15.46
C LEU A 267 -15.79 4.34 15.05
N LEU A 268 -16.65 5.14 14.43
CA LEU A 268 -16.30 6.52 14.16
C LEU A 268 -16.51 7.33 15.43
N ASP A 269 -15.48 7.99 15.85
CA ASP A 269 -15.55 9.09 16.79
C ASP A 269 -16.22 10.30 16.13
N PHE A 270 -16.50 11.32 16.88
CA PHE A 270 -17.05 12.53 16.33
C PHE A 270 -16.42 13.78 16.94
N LEU A 271 -16.44 14.83 16.15
CA LEU A 271 -15.89 16.12 16.53
C LEU A 271 -16.76 16.84 17.55
N ASP A 272 -16.11 17.68 18.32
CA ASP A 272 -16.79 18.76 19.03
C ASP A 272 -17.14 19.87 18.02
N THR A 273 -18.40 19.90 17.61
CA THR A 273 -18.92 20.89 16.65
C THR A 273 -19.11 22.26 17.26
N SER A 274 -18.93 22.43 18.58
CA SER A 274 -18.95 23.74 19.26
C SER A 274 -17.66 24.55 19.08
N VAL A 275 -16.59 23.95 18.54
CA VAL A 275 -15.32 24.65 18.30
C VAL A 275 -15.50 25.64 17.16
N ALA A 276 -15.32 26.93 17.46
CA ALA A 276 -15.43 27.98 16.48
C ALA A 276 -14.26 27.97 15.50
N ALA A 277 -14.52 28.42 14.27
CA ALA A 277 -13.47 28.62 13.29
C ALA A 277 -12.53 29.76 13.72
N ASN A 278 -11.25 29.58 13.48
CA ASN A 278 -10.25 30.61 13.68
C ASN A 278 -10.56 31.81 12.76
N SER A 279 -10.69 33.02 13.32
CA SER A 279 -11.11 34.21 12.60
C SER A 279 -10.15 34.62 11.48
N ARG A 280 -8.86 34.23 11.57
CA ARG A 280 -7.82 34.57 10.58
C ARG A 280 -7.75 33.54 9.45
N THR A 281 -7.87 32.26 9.74
CA THR A 281 -7.68 31.18 8.77
C THR A 281 -9.00 30.59 8.26
N GLY A 282 -10.11 30.82 8.97
CA GLY A 282 -11.38 30.16 8.69
C GLY A 282 -11.39 28.66 8.98
N LEU A 283 -10.30 28.11 9.54
CA LEU A 283 -10.18 26.69 9.86
C LEU A 283 -10.63 26.43 11.30
N ILE A 284 -11.15 25.22 11.52
CA ILE A 284 -11.61 24.74 12.82
C ILE A 284 -10.58 23.75 13.36
N ASP A 285 -10.04 23.99 14.55
CA ASP A 285 -9.19 23.01 15.21
C ASP A 285 -10.01 21.77 15.56
N ALA A 286 -9.68 20.64 14.95
CA ALA A 286 -10.41 19.40 15.15
C ALA A 286 -10.15 18.86 16.56
N LYS A 287 -11.22 18.75 17.34
CA LYS A 287 -11.18 18.17 18.69
C LYS A 287 -12.18 17.02 18.80
N LEU A 288 -11.80 15.98 19.51
CA LEU A 288 -12.70 14.89 19.82
C LEU A 288 -13.81 15.40 20.77
N ASN A 289 -15.04 15.01 20.47
CA ASN A 289 -16.15 15.32 21.36
C ASN A 289 -16.00 14.56 22.68
N ARG A 290 -16.36 15.18 23.79
CA ARG A 290 -16.31 14.58 25.13
C ARG A 290 -17.13 13.29 25.28
N TYR A 291 -18.17 13.12 24.47
CA TYR A 291 -19.01 11.92 24.41
C TYR A 291 -18.46 10.85 23.48
N SER A 292 -17.38 11.14 22.73
CA SER A 292 -16.68 10.17 21.90
C SER A 292 -15.82 9.25 22.78
N THR A 293 -16.40 8.16 23.27
CA THR A 293 -15.76 7.22 24.19
C THR A 293 -15.38 5.92 23.49
N LYS A 294 -14.43 5.16 24.08
CA LYS A 294 -14.04 3.83 23.61
C LYS A 294 -15.20 2.84 23.48
N ASN A 295 -16.23 3.00 24.32
CA ASN A 295 -17.34 2.04 24.44
C ASN A 295 -18.53 2.44 23.56
N TYR A 296 -18.47 3.54 22.83
CA TYR A 296 -19.55 3.99 21.97
C TYR A 296 -19.37 3.43 20.55
N SER A 297 -20.31 2.63 20.11
CA SER A 297 -20.42 2.14 18.73
C SER A 297 -21.68 2.73 18.09
N MET A 298 -21.54 3.32 16.89
CA MET A 298 -22.70 3.78 16.10
C MET A 298 -23.48 2.63 15.48
N ALA A 299 -22.95 1.42 15.55
CA ALA A 299 -23.55 0.22 14.98
C ALA A 299 -23.56 -0.92 16.00
N ARG A 300 -24.57 -1.78 15.91
CA ARG A 300 -24.47 -3.10 16.53
C ARG A 300 -23.40 -3.88 15.81
N GLN A 301 -22.53 -4.56 16.55
CA GLN A 301 -21.48 -5.42 15.99
C GLN A 301 -22.03 -6.47 15.00
N GLU A 302 -23.22 -6.96 15.27
CA GLU A 302 -23.89 -7.97 14.45
C GLU A 302 -24.26 -7.47 13.04
N ASP A 303 -24.41 -6.14 12.90
CA ASP A 303 -24.96 -5.49 11.71
C ASP A 303 -23.94 -4.68 10.91
N ALA A 304 -22.69 -4.52 11.41
CA ALA A 304 -21.66 -3.73 10.77
C ALA A 304 -20.44 -4.59 10.45
N PHE A 305 -20.42 -5.19 9.28
CA PHE A 305 -19.32 -6.03 8.85
C PHE A 305 -19.01 -5.85 7.38
N TRP A 306 -17.78 -6.20 7.02
CA TRP A 306 -17.24 -6.13 5.67
C TRP A 306 -16.53 -7.44 5.32
N PRO A 307 -17.24 -8.48 4.84
CA PRO A 307 -16.61 -9.65 4.30
C PRO A 307 -15.99 -9.32 2.94
N MET A 308 -14.77 -9.76 2.74
CA MET A 308 -14.03 -9.59 1.53
C MET A 308 -13.31 -10.89 1.17
N GLN A 309 -13.41 -11.31 -0.07
CA GLN A 309 -12.63 -12.42 -0.60
C GLN A 309 -11.80 -11.93 -1.77
N TYR A 310 -10.52 -12.22 -1.72
CA TYR A 310 -9.59 -11.84 -2.76
C TYR A 310 -8.77 -13.04 -3.23
N THR A 311 -8.72 -13.24 -4.54
CA THR A 311 -7.89 -14.25 -5.19
C THR A 311 -6.95 -13.55 -6.16
N ASP A 312 -5.68 -13.90 -6.09
CA ASP A 312 -4.63 -13.48 -7.02
C ASP A 312 -3.90 -14.72 -7.52
N ILE A 313 -3.76 -14.87 -8.83
CA ILE A 313 -3.00 -15.95 -9.46
C ILE A 313 -2.14 -15.34 -10.55
N SER A 314 -0.84 -15.59 -10.52
CA SER A 314 0.07 -15.13 -11.56
C SER A 314 0.98 -16.25 -12.08
N ALA A 315 1.33 -16.13 -13.35
CA ALA A 315 2.33 -16.96 -14.01
C ALA A 315 3.35 -16.04 -14.67
N THR A 316 4.62 -16.18 -14.29
CA THR A 316 5.74 -15.41 -14.83
C THR A 316 6.71 -16.36 -15.52
N TYR A 317 6.84 -16.20 -16.83
CA TYR A 317 7.82 -16.91 -17.66
C TYR A 317 8.98 -15.97 -17.98
N LEU A 318 10.19 -16.44 -17.76
CA LEU A 318 11.43 -15.74 -18.06
C LEU A 318 12.29 -16.61 -18.96
N GLN A 319 12.88 -16.03 -19.99
CA GLN A 319 13.80 -16.72 -20.89
C GLN A 319 14.93 -15.79 -21.34
N ALA A 320 16.16 -16.24 -21.18
CA ALA A 320 17.30 -15.67 -21.87
C ALA A 320 17.31 -16.19 -23.32
N LEU A 321 17.05 -15.31 -24.29
CA LEU A 321 17.06 -15.66 -25.71
C LEU A 321 18.47 -15.61 -26.29
N THR A 322 19.28 -14.69 -25.79
CA THR A 322 20.68 -14.50 -26.13
C THR A 322 21.44 -14.05 -24.89
N ASP A 323 22.75 -13.94 -24.97
CA ASP A 323 23.57 -13.40 -23.86
C ASP A 323 23.12 -12.03 -23.37
N ASN A 324 22.55 -11.24 -24.24
CA ASN A 324 22.15 -9.85 -23.98
C ASN A 324 20.63 -9.61 -24.13
N GLY A 325 19.86 -10.63 -24.54
CA GLY A 325 18.45 -10.51 -24.83
C GLY A 325 17.59 -11.39 -23.92
N ASN A 326 16.65 -10.79 -23.21
CA ASN A 326 15.79 -11.46 -22.24
C ASN A 326 14.33 -11.19 -22.55
N LEU A 327 13.51 -12.24 -22.45
CA LEU A 327 12.06 -12.18 -22.60
C LEU A 327 11.41 -12.45 -21.25
N ARG A 328 10.38 -11.66 -20.95
CA ARG A 328 9.45 -11.90 -19.84
C ARG A 328 8.02 -11.90 -20.35
N PHE A 329 7.27 -12.89 -19.96
CA PHE A 329 5.83 -12.93 -20.14
C PHE A 329 5.16 -13.12 -18.79
N VAL A 330 4.12 -12.34 -18.50
CA VAL A 330 3.34 -12.42 -17.28
C VAL A 330 1.86 -12.51 -17.62
N TYR A 331 1.18 -13.44 -16.99
CA TYR A 331 -0.28 -13.47 -16.91
C TYR A 331 -0.69 -13.31 -15.46
N ASN A 332 -1.73 -12.52 -15.21
CA ASN A 332 -2.28 -12.33 -13.86
C ASN A 332 -3.80 -12.36 -13.91
N PHE A 333 -4.39 -13.08 -12.96
CA PHE A 333 -5.82 -13.18 -12.70
C PHE A 333 -6.11 -12.66 -11.29
N ASN A 334 -7.09 -11.74 -11.18
CA ASN A 334 -7.57 -11.26 -9.89
C ASN A 334 -9.09 -11.40 -9.81
N ARG A 335 -9.57 -11.78 -8.65
CA ARG A 335 -10.99 -11.77 -8.31
C ARG A 335 -11.17 -11.17 -6.93
N LEU A 336 -12.04 -10.18 -6.82
CA LEU A 336 -12.46 -9.58 -5.56
C LEU A 336 -13.97 -9.68 -5.44
N THR A 337 -14.45 -10.10 -4.28
CA THR A 337 -15.85 -9.92 -3.85
C THR A 337 -15.84 -9.15 -2.53
N ASP A 338 -16.69 -8.16 -2.42
CA ASP A 338 -16.72 -7.19 -1.33
C ASP A 338 -18.19 -6.90 -1.02
N SER A 339 -18.71 -7.52 0.03
CA SER A 339 -20.08 -7.32 0.50
C SER A 339 -20.04 -6.59 1.83
N ARG A 340 -20.53 -5.36 1.86
CA ARG A 340 -20.44 -4.50 3.04
C ARG A 340 -21.79 -4.16 3.60
N ARG A 341 -21.94 -4.35 4.90
CA ARG A 341 -23.01 -3.76 5.71
C ARG A 341 -22.40 -2.77 6.67
N ASN A 342 -22.97 -1.59 6.68
CA ASN A 342 -22.35 -0.51 7.40
C ASN A 342 -23.39 0.45 7.95
N ASN A 343 -23.67 0.28 9.23
CA ASN A 343 -24.44 1.26 9.98
C ASN A 343 -23.49 2.37 10.41
N ARG A 344 -23.48 3.47 9.68
CA ARG A 344 -22.54 4.56 9.93
C ARG A 344 -23.25 5.84 10.34
N GLY A 345 -22.62 6.62 11.18
CA GLY A 345 -22.96 8.01 11.36
C GLY A 345 -22.73 8.79 10.07
N ILE A 346 -23.55 9.77 9.80
CA ILE A 346 -23.43 10.67 8.65
C ILE A 346 -23.29 12.12 9.05
N ASP A 347 -23.74 12.48 10.25
CA ASP A 347 -23.73 13.86 10.72
C ASP A 347 -23.83 13.93 12.24
N VAL A 348 -23.21 14.95 12.82
CA VAL A 348 -23.40 15.35 14.21
C VAL A 348 -24.39 16.53 14.21
N ARG A 349 -25.53 16.40 14.87
CA ARG A 349 -26.54 17.44 14.92
C ARG A 349 -26.05 18.67 15.69
N ALA A 350 -26.74 19.79 15.53
CA ALA A 350 -26.37 21.06 16.14
C ALA A 350 -26.30 21.06 17.69
N ASP A 351 -26.94 20.08 18.34
CA ASP A 351 -26.87 19.88 19.79
C ASP A 351 -25.54 19.25 20.26
N ASN A 352 -24.66 18.88 19.31
CA ASN A 352 -23.32 18.33 19.53
C ASN A 352 -23.30 16.93 20.21
N TYR A 353 -24.41 16.22 20.27
CA TYR A 353 -24.52 14.87 20.85
C TYR A 353 -25.47 13.94 20.09
N THR A 354 -26.40 14.46 19.32
CA THR A 354 -27.25 13.61 18.47
C THR A 354 -26.56 13.27 17.16
N LEU A 355 -26.51 11.98 16.85
CA LEU A 355 -25.85 11.48 15.63
C LEU A 355 -26.90 10.98 14.65
N ALA A 356 -26.89 11.53 13.47
CA ALA A 356 -27.63 11.00 12.33
C ALA A 356 -26.91 9.77 11.77
N ARG A 357 -27.68 8.74 11.40
CA ARG A 357 -27.14 7.46 10.95
C ARG A 357 -27.77 6.99 9.65
N GLN A 358 -27.06 6.11 8.96
CA GLN A 358 -27.56 5.39 7.78
C GLN A 358 -27.07 3.95 7.77
N ASP A 359 -27.90 3.04 7.24
CA ASP A 359 -27.51 1.68 6.87
C ASP A 359 -27.08 1.69 5.40
N VAL A 360 -25.82 1.36 5.13
CA VAL A 360 -25.27 1.25 3.78
C VAL A 360 -24.99 -0.20 3.48
N ARG A 361 -25.57 -0.68 2.41
CA ARG A 361 -25.32 -2.04 1.91
C ARG A 361 -24.70 -1.94 0.53
N ASN A 362 -23.51 -2.49 0.41
CA ASN A 362 -22.81 -2.61 -0.86
C ASN A 362 -22.54 -4.07 -1.13
N ASP A 363 -22.72 -4.46 -2.38
CA ASP A 363 -22.30 -5.76 -2.89
C ASP A 363 -21.55 -5.49 -4.19
N ASN A 364 -20.22 -5.62 -4.11
CA ASN A 364 -19.31 -5.25 -5.17
C ASN A 364 -18.44 -6.44 -5.54
N GLY A 365 -18.03 -6.48 -6.77
CA GLY A 365 -17.06 -7.48 -7.18
C GLY A 365 -16.37 -7.11 -8.46
N LEU A 366 -15.22 -7.68 -8.66
CA LEU A 366 -14.49 -7.58 -9.91
C LEU A 366 -13.79 -8.91 -10.25
N THR A 367 -13.63 -9.13 -11.54
CA THR A 367 -12.74 -10.15 -12.11
C THR A 367 -11.87 -9.46 -13.15
N ALA A 368 -10.57 -9.64 -13.02
CA ALA A 368 -9.60 -9.02 -13.91
C ALA A 368 -8.64 -10.07 -14.48
N HIS A 369 -8.34 -9.92 -15.75
CA HIS A 369 -7.29 -10.65 -16.46
C HIS A 369 -6.31 -9.62 -17.00
N SER A 370 -5.03 -9.85 -16.81
CA SER A 370 -4.00 -9.00 -17.39
C SER A 370 -2.86 -9.84 -17.94
N PHE A 371 -2.24 -9.35 -18.99
CA PHE A 371 -1.04 -9.90 -19.56
C PHE A 371 -0.01 -8.81 -19.77
N GLN A 372 1.25 -9.19 -19.76
CA GLN A 372 2.38 -8.31 -20.01
C GLN A 372 3.48 -9.11 -20.71
N MET A 373 4.08 -8.51 -21.71
CA MET A 373 5.23 -9.04 -22.42
C MET A 373 6.31 -7.97 -22.50
N ASP A 374 7.51 -8.28 -22.05
CA ASP A 374 8.68 -7.41 -22.09
C ASP A 374 9.81 -8.13 -22.81
N TYR A 375 10.44 -7.46 -23.75
CA TYR A 375 11.72 -7.85 -24.31
C TYR A 375 12.75 -6.80 -23.94
N GLN A 376 13.79 -7.23 -23.25
CA GLN A 376 14.93 -6.39 -22.88
C GLN A 376 16.16 -6.85 -23.66
N HIS A 377 16.86 -5.90 -24.28
CA HIS A 377 18.10 -6.16 -24.98
C HIS A 377 19.18 -5.16 -24.55
N ARG A 378 20.36 -5.68 -24.23
CA ARG A 378 21.52 -4.89 -23.87
C ARG A 378 22.54 -4.90 -24.99
N ILE A 379 22.93 -3.73 -25.46
CA ILE A 379 23.95 -3.53 -26.47
C ILE A 379 25.19 -2.93 -25.80
N PRO A 380 26.23 -3.72 -25.53
CA PRO A 380 27.47 -3.19 -24.99
C PRO A 380 28.24 -2.41 -26.08
N LEU A 381 28.73 -1.23 -25.73
CA LEU A 381 29.49 -0.35 -26.58
C LEU A 381 30.81 0.00 -25.91
N LYS A 382 31.80 0.46 -26.70
CA LYS A 382 33.11 0.85 -26.14
C LYS A 382 33.05 2.00 -25.12
N TRP A 383 32.00 2.82 -25.18
CA TRP A 383 31.82 4.00 -24.33
C TRP A 383 30.74 3.84 -23.26
N GLY A 384 30.02 2.71 -23.27
CA GLY A 384 28.92 2.43 -22.32
C GLY A 384 28.00 1.34 -22.82
N ASN A 385 26.72 1.45 -22.50
CA ASN A 385 25.67 0.46 -22.84
C ASN A 385 24.40 1.14 -23.32
N ILE A 386 23.67 0.46 -24.18
CA ILE A 386 22.26 0.77 -24.48
C ILE A 386 21.42 -0.39 -23.98
N ASP A 387 20.53 -0.13 -23.02
CA ASP A 387 19.54 -1.10 -22.54
C ASP A 387 18.17 -0.69 -23.11
N THR A 388 17.72 -1.37 -24.15
CA THR A 388 16.42 -1.21 -24.79
C THR A 388 15.41 -2.13 -24.13
N MET A 389 14.24 -1.61 -23.79
CA MET A 389 13.10 -2.41 -23.38
C MET A 389 11.88 -2.02 -24.22
N VAL A 390 11.33 -2.99 -24.95
CA VAL A 390 10.05 -2.87 -25.64
C VAL A 390 9.04 -3.80 -24.99
N GLY A 391 7.80 -3.37 -24.91
CA GLY A 391 6.79 -4.22 -24.33
C GLY A 391 5.36 -3.83 -24.69
N ALA A 392 4.49 -4.76 -24.36
CA ALA A 392 3.05 -4.57 -24.45
C ALA A 392 2.38 -5.13 -23.21
N ASP A 393 1.33 -4.47 -22.76
CA ASP A 393 0.44 -5.03 -21.75
C ASP A 393 -1.02 -4.74 -22.03
N GLY A 394 -1.88 -5.58 -21.49
CA GLY A 394 -3.30 -5.41 -21.61
C GLY A 394 -4.03 -5.96 -20.39
N SER A 395 -5.23 -5.43 -20.18
CA SER A 395 -6.11 -5.93 -19.13
C SER A 395 -7.57 -5.83 -19.52
N THR A 396 -8.37 -6.78 -19.02
CA THR A 396 -9.83 -6.72 -19.04
C THR A 396 -10.32 -6.83 -17.60
N VAL A 397 -11.17 -5.91 -17.19
CA VAL A 397 -11.77 -5.87 -15.85
C VAL A 397 -13.28 -5.84 -16.01
N ASN A 398 -13.95 -6.85 -15.48
CA ASN A 398 -15.40 -6.91 -15.32
C ASN A 398 -15.72 -6.62 -13.86
N SER A 399 -16.57 -5.66 -13.60
CA SER A 399 -16.99 -5.32 -12.24
C SER A 399 -18.49 -5.12 -12.14
N PHE A 400 -19.02 -5.36 -10.96
CA PHE A 400 -20.36 -4.97 -10.58
C PHE A 400 -20.33 -4.17 -9.28
N ASP A 401 -21.25 -3.24 -9.18
CA ASP A 401 -21.43 -2.37 -8.02
C ASP A 401 -22.92 -2.23 -7.74
N ASN A 402 -23.35 -2.75 -6.59
CA ASN A 402 -24.70 -2.64 -6.09
C ASN A 402 -24.63 -1.90 -4.76
N GLN A 403 -25.36 -0.80 -4.63
CA GLN A 403 -25.39 -0.01 -3.38
C GLN A 403 -26.79 0.39 -3.04
N SER A 404 -27.08 0.39 -1.76
CA SER A 404 -28.27 0.96 -1.17
C SER A 404 -27.98 1.64 0.15
N ILE A 405 -28.67 2.75 0.38
CA ILE A 405 -28.54 3.56 1.58
C ILE A 405 -29.93 3.75 2.17
N LEU A 406 -30.09 3.40 3.45
CA LEU A 406 -31.30 3.63 4.25
C LEU A 406 -30.97 4.60 5.39
N PHE A 407 -31.81 5.59 5.64
CA PHE A 407 -31.68 6.42 6.84
C PHE A 407 -32.17 5.64 8.05
N MET A 408 -31.35 5.65 9.10
CA MET A 408 -31.64 5.04 10.39
C MET A 408 -32.12 6.10 11.39
N PRO A 409 -32.81 5.70 12.47
CA PRO A 409 -33.10 6.62 13.55
C PRO A 409 -31.85 7.28 14.12
N ASP A 410 -31.94 8.55 14.45
CA ASP A 410 -30.85 9.27 15.14
C ASP A 410 -30.60 8.66 16.52
N VAL A 411 -29.39 8.82 17.03
CA VAL A 411 -29.00 8.30 18.35
C VAL A 411 -28.40 9.40 19.21
N ASP A 412 -28.73 9.39 20.50
CA ASP A 412 -28.11 10.26 21.50
C ASP A 412 -26.79 9.62 22.00
N SER A 413 -25.69 10.24 21.68
CA SER A 413 -24.35 9.75 22.03
C SER A 413 -24.08 9.77 23.56
N ARG A 414 -24.83 10.54 24.32
CA ARG A 414 -24.68 10.60 25.79
C ARG A 414 -25.18 9.31 26.48
N THR A 415 -26.14 8.66 25.87
CA THR A 415 -26.73 7.43 26.42
C THR A 415 -26.12 6.17 25.81
N GLY A 416 -25.65 6.26 24.59
CA GLY A 416 -25.16 5.09 23.83
C GLY A 416 -26.22 4.04 23.54
N LEU A 417 -27.52 4.36 23.72
CA LEU A 417 -28.65 3.46 23.54
C LEU A 417 -29.22 3.61 22.12
N PHE A 418 -29.70 2.51 21.57
CA PHE A 418 -30.35 2.42 20.26
C PHE A 418 -31.83 2.05 20.38
N PRO A 419 -32.68 2.91 20.99
CA PRO A 419 -34.05 2.52 21.38
C PRO A 419 -34.96 2.18 20.19
N ASN A 420 -34.66 2.73 19.00
CA ASN A 420 -35.49 2.59 17.81
C ASN A 420 -34.90 1.61 16.77
N ASP A 421 -33.77 1.00 17.03
CA ASP A 421 -33.11 0.11 16.06
C ASP A 421 -33.89 -1.18 15.86
N ALA A 422 -34.51 -1.72 16.89
CA ALA A 422 -35.32 -2.92 16.77
C ALA A 422 -36.52 -2.73 15.81
N ALA A 423 -37.19 -1.58 15.84
CA ALA A 423 -38.27 -1.27 14.91
C ALA A 423 -37.76 -1.06 13.48
N PHE A 424 -36.59 -0.42 13.32
CA PHE A 424 -35.96 -0.25 12.02
C PHE A 424 -35.60 -1.60 11.40
N PHE A 425 -34.96 -2.51 12.14
CA PHE A 425 -34.57 -3.82 11.63
C PHE A 425 -35.76 -4.79 11.48
N ALA A 426 -36.86 -4.58 12.21
CA ALA A 426 -38.09 -5.29 11.92
C ALA A 426 -38.70 -4.91 10.57
N GLN A 427 -38.61 -3.64 10.20
CA GLN A 427 -39.03 -3.14 8.87
C GLN A 427 -38.07 -3.46 7.76
N TYR A 428 -36.74 -3.38 8.03
CA TYR A 428 -35.66 -3.61 7.09
C TYR A 428 -34.70 -4.67 7.65
N PRO A 429 -35.07 -5.96 7.66
CA PRO A 429 -34.23 -7.02 8.21
C PRO A 429 -32.89 -7.12 7.46
N THR A 430 -31.87 -7.68 8.11
CA THR A 430 -30.52 -7.75 7.59
C THR A 430 -30.39 -8.54 6.29
N ASN A 431 -31.33 -9.44 6.01
CA ASN A 431 -31.44 -10.20 4.76
C ASN A 431 -32.42 -9.57 3.74
N PHE A 432 -32.92 -8.36 4.01
CA PHE A 432 -33.85 -7.68 3.13
C PHE A 432 -33.20 -7.35 1.79
N ASP A 433 -33.73 -7.89 0.71
CA ASP A 433 -33.31 -7.52 -0.65
C ASP A 433 -33.91 -6.16 -1.03
N ILE A 434 -33.10 -5.15 -0.85
CA ILE A 434 -33.44 -3.75 -1.14
C ILE A 434 -33.57 -3.46 -2.63
N PHE A 435 -33.13 -4.37 -3.51
CA PHE A 435 -33.22 -4.22 -4.94
C PHE A 435 -34.52 -4.78 -5.49
N GLU A 436 -35.17 -5.67 -4.74
CA GLU A 436 -36.45 -6.30 -5.15
C GLU A 436 -37.69 -5.56 -4.63
N LYS A 437 -37.55 -4.81 -3.53
CA LYS A 437 -38.71 -4.14 -2.90
C LYS A 437 -38.65 -2.61 -3.11
N PRO A 438 -39.77 -1.99 -3.55
CA PRO A 438 -39.84 -0.53 -3.67
C PRO A 438 -39.64 0.15 -2.32
N ARG A 439 -38.86 1.21 -2.29
CA ARG A 439 -38.58 2.04 -1.11
C ARG A 439 -39.31 3.37 -1.20
N PRO A 440 -39.86 3.88 -0.11
CA PRO A 440 -40.31 5.26 -0.08
C PRO A 440 -39.10 6.20 -0.29
N ALA A 441 -39.27 7.24 -1.08
CA ALA A 441 -38.20 8.22 -1.35
C ALA A 441 -37.62 8.88 -0.07
N SER A 442 -38.43 8.91 0.99
CA SER A 442 -38.03 9.43 2.31
C SER A 442 -37.12 8.48 3.11
N ALA A 443 -37.01 7.20 2.70
CA ALA A 443 -36.27 6.18 3.46
C ALA A 443 -34.78 6.09 3.13
N GLY A 444 -34.28 6.85 2.14
CA GLY A 444 -32.86 6.83 1.78
C GLY A 444 -32.59 7.22 0.32
N SER A 445 -31.35 7.06 -0.11
CA SER A 445 -30.98 7.28 -1.49
C SER A 445 -31.46 6.15 -2.39
N PRO A 446 -31.79 6.42 -3.66
CA PRO A 446 -32.13 5.38 -4.62
C PRO A 446 -31.03 4.31 -4.71
N ALA A 447 -31.44 3.06 -4.84
CA ALA A 447 -30.49 1.97 -5.05
C ALA A 447 -29.76 2.17 -6.38
N THR A 448 -28.46 1.92 -6.39
CA THR A 448 -27.65 1.90 -7.60
C THR A 448 -27.23 0.48 -7.92
N ARG A 449 -27.35 0.09 -9.18
CA ARG A 449 -26.89 -1.21 -9.68
C ARG A 449 -26.16 -0.98 -11.01
N SER A 450 -24.93 -1.40 -11.09
CA SER A 450 -24.18 -1.23 -12.34
C SER A 450 -23.26 -2.42 -12.62
N ARG A 451 -23.01 -2.63 -13.90
CA ARG A 451 -21.96 -3.53 -14.42
C ARG A 451 -21.06 -2.75 -15.34
N SER A 452 -19.76 -2.87 -15.11
CA SER A 452 -18.75 -2.21 -15.95
C SER A 452 -17.79 -3.23 -16.54
N ASN A 453 -17.41 -2.99 -17.80
CA ASN A 453 -16.32 -3.66 -18.49
C ASN A 453 -15.28 -2.61 -18.86
N SER A 454 -14.04 -2.79 -18.40
CA SER A 454 -12.92 -1.92 -18.76
C SER A 454 -11.85 -2.75 -19.45
N ARG A 455 -11.34 -2.24 -20.57
CA ARG A 455 -10.25 -2.85 -21.33
C ARG A 455 -9.15 -1.81 -21.51
N ASN A 456 -7.91 -2.24 -21.40
CA ASN A 456 -6.77 -1.40 -21.69
C ASN A 456 -5.76 -2.22 -22.49
N LEU A 457 -5.20 -1.61 -23.53
CA LEU A 457 -4.08 -2.13 -24.28
C LEU A 457 -3.05 -1.02 -24.38
N SER A 458 -1.80 -1.34 -24.10
CA SER A 458 -0.73 -0.38 -24.22
C SER A 458 0.55 -1.00 -24.76
N TYR A 459 1.36 -0.14 -25.38
CA TYR A 459 2.69 -0.45 -25.91
C TYR A 459 3.66 0.57 -25.34
N TYR A 460 4.88 0.16 -25.11
CA TYR A 460 5.91 1.06 -24.57
C TYR A 460 7.31 0.72 -25.07
N LEU A 461 8.10 1.75 -25.10
CA LEU A 461 9.54 1.72 -25.37
C LEU A 461 10.25 2.47 -24.25
N GLN A 462 11.30 1.89 -23.72
CA GLN A 462 12.21 2.54 -22.81
C GLN A 462 13.65 2.29 -23.24
N GLU A 463 14.44 3.34 -23.27
CA GLU A 463 15.87 3.32 -23.52
C GLU A 463 16.61 3.83 -22.30
N ASN A 464 17.65 3.09 -21.89
CA ASN A 464 18.63 3.56 -20.93
C ASN A 464 19.99 3.55 -21.63
N VAL A 465 20.53 4.72 -21.87
CA VAL A 465 21.81 4.89 -22.54
C VAL A 465 22.83 5.35 -21.53
N SER A 466 23.88 4.56 -21.32
CA SER A 466 24.97 4.92 -20.42
C SER A 466 26.21 5.32 -21.19
N PHE A 467 26.92 6.32 -20.66
CA PHE A 467 28.13 6.90 -21.25
C PHE A 467 29.25 6.95 -20.20
N LEU A 468 30.47 7.12 -20.67
CA LEU A 468 31.66 7.33 -19.83
C LEU A 468 31.83 6.24 -18.76
N ASN A 469 31.69 4.98 -19.15
CA ASN A 469 31.71 3.81 -18.26
C ASN A 469 30.65 3.94 -17.16
N ASP A 470 29.39 4.14 -17.57
CA ASP A 470 28.20 4.26 -16.72
C ASP A 470 28.20 5.47 -15.75
N ARG A 471 29.06 6.48 -16.01
CA ARG A 471 29.02 7.73 -15.22
C ARG A 471 27.83 8.62 -15.53
N VAL A 472 27.36 8.60 -16.77
CA VAL A 472 26.17 9.36 -17.20
C VAL A 472 25.18 8.39 -17.78
N ILE A 473 23.97 8.39 -17.27
CA ILE A 473 22.88 7.53 -17.72
C ILE A 473 21.69 8.42 -18.10
N VAL A 474 21.25 8.30 -19.36
CA VAL A 474 20.05 8.95 -19.88
C VAL A 474 18.97 7.92 -20.02
N VAL A 475 17.79 8.20 -19.46
CA VAL A 475 16.62 7.34 -19.51
C VAL A 475 15.52 8.06 -20.29
N GLY A 476 15.03 7.44 -21.34
CA GLY A 476 13.87 7.91 -22.10
C GLY A 476 12.79 6.84 -22.17
N GLY A 477 11.53 7.20 -21.99
CA GLY A 477 10.44 6.26 -22.11
C GLY A 477 9.18 6.88 -22.68
N LEU A 478 8.49 6.12 -23.53
CA LEU A 478 7.22 6.48 -24.12
C LEU A 478 6.25 5.32 -23.99
N ARG A 479 5.00 5.64 -23.66
CA ARG A 479 3.93 4.64 -23.60
C ARG A 479 2.66 5.18 -24.25
N TRP A 480 2.03 4.35 -25.04
CA TRP A 480 0.76 4.62 -25.73
C TRP A 480 -0.33 3.76 -25.14
N PHE A 481 -1.50 4.35 -24.90
CA PHE A 481 -2.65 3.70 -24.31
C PHE A 481 -3.85 3.75 -25.25
N LYS A 482 -4.66 2.70 -25.18
CA LYS A 482 -5.97 2.64 -25.80
C LYS A 482 -7.00 2.10 -24.81
N PRO A 483 -7.45 2.92 -23.86
CA PRO A 483 -8.46 2.48 -22.90
C PRO A 483 -9.86 2.47 -23.53
N TYR A 484 -10.67 1.55 -23.04
CA TYR A 484 -12.10 1.44 -23.33
C TYR A 484 -12.82 1.10 -22.03
N ARG A 485 -13.98 1.68 -21.82
CA ARG A 485 -14.86 1.35 -20.71
C ARG A 485 -16.30 1.39 -21.15
N SER A 486 -17.11 0.45 -20.68
CA SER A 486 -18.56 0.51 -20.77
C SER A 486 -19.19 0.26 -19.41
N THR A 487 -20.24 0.98 -19.11
CA THR A 487 -21.00 0.84 -17.87
C THR A 487 -22.48 0.77 -18.17
N ARG A 488 -23.13 -0.32 -17.74
CA ARG A 488 -24.57 -0.48 -17.81
C ARG A 488 -25.18 -0.20 -16.44
N ASN A 489 -26.01 0.81 -16.36
CA ASN A 489 -26.87 1.03 -15.20
C ASN A 489 -28.06 0.06 -15.29
N LEU A 490 -28.21 -0.83 -14.31
CA LEU A 490 -29.24 -1.88 -14.33
C LEU A 490 -30.57 -1.39 -13.78
N VAL A 491 -30.63 -0.22 -13.13
CA VAL A 491 -31.87 0.40 -12.66
C VAL A 491 -32.57 1.11 -13.81
N THR A 492 -31.85 1.91 -14.57
CA THR A 492 -32.38 2.67 -15.71
C THR A 492 -32.23 1.94 -17.04
N ASN A 493 -31.54 0.80 -17.06
CA ASN A 493 -31.17 0.02 -18.25
C ASN A 493 -30.40 0.84 -19.31
N THR A 494 -29.65 1.86 -18.87
CA THR A 494 -28.87 2.68 -19.79
C THR A 494 -27.43 2.15 -19.90
N LEU A 495 -26.90 2.16 -21.12
CA LEU A 495 -25.51 1.84 -21.41
C LEU A 495 -24.74 3.12 -21.70
N THR A 496 -23.64 3.32 -21.00
CA THR A 496 -22.67 4.37 -21.27
C THR A 496 -21.38 3.74 -21.75
N GLU A 497 -20.94 4.11 -22.94
CA GLU A 497 -19.65 3.68 -23.49
C GLU A 497 -18.67 4.83 -23.49
N GLU A 498 -17.47 4.53 -23.06
CA GLU A 498 -16.38 5.48 -22.95
C GLU A 498 -15.24 5.02 -23.86
N ILE A 499 -15.12 5.65 -25.02
CA ILE A 499 -13.97 5.46 -25.90
C ILE A 499 -13.06 6.65 -25.70
N THR A 500 -12.07 6.48 -24.82
CA THR A 500 -11.07 7.52 -24.61
C THR A 500 -10.15 7.59 -25.84
N PRO A 501 -9.81 8.78 -26.34
CA PRO A 501 -8.79 8.93 -27.37
C PRO A 501 -7.48 8.27 -26.96
N LYS A 502 -6.71 7.80 -27.95
CA LYS A 502 -5.34 7.32 -27.68
C LYS A 502 -4.56 8.45 -27.06
N PHE A 503 -3.87 8.17 -25.95
CA PHE A 503 -2.97 9.13 -25.35
C PHE A 503 -1.58 8.53 -25.11
N GLN A 504 -0.62 9.40 -24.92
CA GLN A 504 0.78 9.07 -24.73
C GLN A 504 1.25 9.70 -23.43
N VAL A 505 2.07 8.97 -22.71
CA VAL A 505 2.85 9.49 -21.57
C VAL A 505 4.32 9.29 -21.81
N HIS A 506 5.12 10.16 -21.22
CA HIS A 506 6.57 10.09 -21.31
C HIS A 506 7.24 10.09 -19.93
N LYS A 507 8.46 9.63 -19.93
CA LYS A 507 9.40 9.78 -18.82
C LYS A 507 10.77 10.12 -19.41
N PHE A 508 11.39 11.15 -18.88
CA PHE A 508 12.79 11.48 -19.13
C PHE A 508 13.55 11.48 -17.81
N GLY A 509 14.77 10.98 -17.83
CA GLY A 509 15.64 10.94 -16.66
C GLY A 509 17.11 11.09 -17.06
N LEU A 510 17.86 11.75 -16.18
CA LEU A 510 19.31 11.87 -16.28
C LEU A 510 19.90 11.49 -14.93
N VAL A 511 20.91 10.63 -14.94
CA VAL A 511 21.72 10.30 -13.76
C VAL A 511 23.18 10.61 -14.06
N VAL A 512 23.84 11.30 -13.16
CA VAL A 512 25.29 11.58 -13.22
C VAL A 512 25.93 11.03 -11.95
N LYS A 513 26.76 10.00 -12.08
CA LYS A 513 27.55 9.46 -10.97
C LYS A 513 28.72 10.41 -10.71
N LEU A 514 28.58 11.24 -9.69
CA LEU A 514 29.63 12.16 -9.22
C LEU A 514 30.82 11.37 -8.66
N LEU A 515 30.50 10.31 -7.92
CA LEU A 515 31.42 9.29 -7.41
C LEU A 515 30.78 7.91 -7.67
N PRO A 516 31.52 6.81 -7.61
CA PRO A 516 30.96 5.47 -7.74
C PRO A 516 29.80 5.18 -6.75
N THR A 517 29.79 5.89 -5.63
CA THR A 517 28.86 5.75 -4.50
C THR A 517 27.90 6.93 -4.34
N VAL A 518 27.98 7.94 -5.23
CA VAL A 518 27.15 9.16 -5.16
C VAL A 518 26.68 9.52 -6.57
N SER A 519 25.38 9.69 -6.74
CA SER A 519 24.78 10.12 -8.00
C SER A 519 23.83 11.31 -7.81
N ALA A 520 23.88 12.25 -8.74
CA ALA A 520 22.86 13.26 -8.93
C ALA A 520 21.90 12.80 -10.03
N TYR A 521 20.62 13.14 -9.91
CA TYR A 521 19.65 12.80 -10.93
C TYR A 521 18.62 13.92 -11.16
N TYR A 522 18.07 13.92 -12.36
CA TYR A 522 16.89 14.70 -12.74
C TYR A 522 15.86 13.78 -13.38
N THR A 523 14.57 14.03 -13.11
CA THR A 523 13.46 13.36 -13.81
C THR A 523 12.37 14.34 -14.21
N ASP A 524 11.76 14.07 -15.36
CA ASP A 524 10.50 14.64 -15.83
C ASP A 524 9.58 13.47 -16.19
N ALA A 525 8.45 13.36 -15.51
CA ALA A 525 7.53 12.24 -15.68
C ALA A 525 6.08 12.71 -15.72
N GLN A 526 5.30 12.04 -16.54
CA GLN A 526 3.89 12.34 -16.75
C GLN A 526 3.00 11.15 -16.41
N ASN A 527 1.80 11.46 -15.94
CA ASN A 527 0.68 10.53 -15.78
C ASN A 527 -0.59 11.10 -16.39
N VAL A 528 -1.46 10.24 -16.89
CA VAL A 528 -2.75 10.62 -17.41
C VAL A 528 -3.81 9.70 -16.82
N PHE A 529 -4.87 10.28 -16.29
CA PHE A 529 -6.06 9.59 -15.82
C PHE A 529 -7.20 9.86 -16.77
N PRO A 530 -7.65 8.85 -17.54
CA PRO A 530 -8.79 9.01 -18.41
C PRO A 530 -9.99 9.50 -17.61
N SER A 531 -10.61 10.56 -18.08
CA SER A 531 -11.87 10.99 -17.53
C SER A 531 -12.98 10.10 -18.05
N ALA A 532 -14.03 9.87 -17.24
CA ALA A 532 -15.22 9.19 -17.70
C ALA A 532 -15.98 10.11 -18.69
N PRO A 533 -16.03 9.82 -19.98
CA PRO A 533 -16.92 10.52 -20.89
C PRO A 533 -18.38 10.20 -20.57
N GLY A 534 -19.30 11.04 -21.02
CA GLY A 534 -20.72 10.79 -20.94
C GLY A 534 -21.49 11.47 -19.81
N ARG A 535 -20.82 12.21 -18.91
CA ARG A 535 -21.50 13.16 -18.03
C ARG A 535 -21.35 14.58 -18.57
N THR A 536 -22.17 14.90 -19.56
CA THR A 536 -22.27 16.24 -20.14
C THR A 536 -23.09 17.19 -19.29
N ASP A 537 -23.86 16.65 -18.33
CA ASP A 537 -24.81 17.39 -17.50
C ASP A 537 -24.16 18.15 -16.32
N LEU A 538 -22.85 17.98 -16.10
CA LEU A 538 -22.20 18.44 -14.89
C LEU A 538 -20.88 19.18 -15.10
N VAL A 539 -20.51 19.52 -16.33
CA VAL A 539 -19.22 20.18 -16.60
C VAL A 539 -19.34 21.64 -16.70
N ILE A 540 -18.47 22.32 -16.00
CA ILE A 540 -18.20 23.70 -16.30
C ILE A 540 -16.73 24.00 -16.08
N GLN A 541 -16.07 24.35 -17.18
CA GLN A 541 -14.90 25.19 -17.16
C GLN A 541 -15.29 26.48 -17.88
N GLY A 542 -15.41 27.57 -17.16
CA GLY A 542 -15.97 28.79 -17.70
C GLY A 542 -17.46 28.64 -18.05
N ASP A 543 -17.92 29.22 -19.13
CA ASP A 543 -19.32 29.26 -19.55
C ASP A 543 -19.77 28.01 -20.35
N GLN A 544 -18.97 26.93 -20.38
CA GLN A 544 -19.23 25.75 -21.21
C GLN A 544 -19.97 24.65 -20.43
N LEU A 545 -21.26 24.80 -20.28
CA LEU A 545 -22.18 23.73 -19.87
C LEU A 545 -22.29 22.67 -20.98
N GLY A 546 -22.05 21.42 -20.63
CA GLY A 546 -22.27 20.29 -21.56
C GLY A 546 -21.02 19.78 -22.27
N GLU A 547 -19.86 20.36 -22.05
CA GLU A 547 -18.60 19.80 -22.58
C GLU A 547 -18.18 18.54 -21.82
N PRO A 548 -17.63 17.52 -22.50
CA PRO A 548 -17.11 16.34 -21.83
C PRO A 548 -15.91 16.69 -20.97
N PHE A 549 -15.75 15.99 -19.83
CA PHE A 549 -14.60 16.15 -18.97
C PHE A 549 -13.31 15.80 -19.70
N ARG A 550 -12.28 16.64 -19.52
CA ARG A 550 -10.93 16.38 -20.02
C ARG A 550 -10.24 15.33 -19.13
N ASP A 551 -9.28 14.61 -19.71
CA ASP A 551 -8.42 13.74 -18.93
C ASP A 551 -7.62 14.54 -17.89
N SER A 552 -7.49 13.99 -16.69
CA SER A 552 -6.64 14.59 -15.65
C SER A 552 -5.18 14.21 -15.91
N GLU A 553 -4.30 15.21 -15.90
CA GLU A 553 -2.88 15.02 -16.12
C GLU A 553 -2.10 15.28 -14.84
N GLY A 554 -1.12 14.43 -14.58
CA GLY A 554 -0.13 14.60 -13.51
C GLY A 554 1.26 14.76 -14.07
N LYS A 555 2.04 15.69 -13.54
CA LYS A 555 3.43 15.94 -13.93
C LYS A 555 4.33 16.01 -12.71
N LEU A 556 5.56 15.55 -12.86
CA LEU A 556 6.62 15.63 -11.86
C LEU A 556 7.89 16.16 -12.51
N LYS A 557 8.52 17.12 -11.86
CA LYS A 557 9.92 17.46 -12.04
C LYS A 557 10.64 17.25 -10.72
N GLU A 558 11.75 16.52 -10.77
CA GLU A 558 12.49 16.17 -9.56
C GLU A 558 13.99 16.24 -9.82
N LEU A 559 14.70 16.82 -8.86
CA LEU A 559 16.15 16.84 -8.79
C LEU A 559 16.60 16.24 -7.48
N GLY A 560 17.54 15.31 -7.48
CA GLY A 560 17.98 14.68 -6.25
C GLY A 560 19.41 14.18 -6.26
N LEU A 561 19.88 13.84 -5.06
CA LEU A 561 21.14 13.18 -4.80
C LEU A 561 20.87 11.84 -4.13
N LYS A 562 21.60 10.81 -4.56
CA LYS A 562 21.61 9.48 -3.94
C LYS A 562 23.02 9.11 -3.56
N PHE A 563 23.14 8.40 -2.46
CA PHE A 563 24.44 7.94 -1.98
C PHE A 563 24.34 6.61 -1.29
N ASP A 564 25.42 5.85 -1.39
CA ASP A 564 25.63 4.57 -0.73
C ASP A 564 27.12 4.44 -0.44
N TYR A 565 27.54 5.04 0.68
CA TYR A 565 28.93 5.33 0.96
C TYR A 565 29.41 4.66 2.26
N LYS A 566 30.52 3.93 2.16
CA LYS A 566 31.24 3.42 3.34
C LYS A 566 32.21 4.50 3.82
N VAL A 567 31.84 5.16 4.91
CA VAL A 567 32.70 6.16 5.57
C VAL A 567 33.95 5.49 6.18
N SER A 568 33.76 4.27 6.67
CA SER A 568 34.82 3.40 7.19
C SER A 568 34.37 1.94 7.11
N GLU A 569 35.23 0.99 7.46
CA GLU A 569 34.86 -0.43 7.58
C GLU A 569 33.71 -0.68 8.58
N ARG A 570 33.47 0.27 9.48
CA ARG A 570 32.45 0.18 10.53
C ARG A 570 31.22 1.03 10.26
N VAL A 571 31.31 2.04 9.42
CA VAL A 571 30.24 3.04 9.22
C VAL A 571 29.86 3.12 7.75
N SER A 572 28.60 2.85 7.45
CA SER A 572 28.01 3.02 6.13
C SER A 572 26.82 3.98 6.22
N VAL A 573 26.74 4.91 5.29
CA VAL A 573 25.63 5.85 5.10
C VAL A 573 25.03 5.65 3.71
N TYR A 574 23.71 5.65 3.62
CA TYR A 574 23.01 5.47 2.35
C TYR A 574 21.70 6.26 2.37
N GLY A 575 21.17 6.56 1.19
CA GLY A 575 19.90 7.25 1.11
C GLY A 575 19.77 8.16 -0.09
N ALA A 576 18.75 9.00 -0.04
CA ALA A 576 18.44 9.99 -1.06
C ALA A 576 17.92 11.29 -0.44
N VAL A 577 18.23 12.40 -1.10
CA VAL A 577 17.64 13.73 -0.85
C VAL A 577 17.11 14.24 -2.18
N ALA A 578 15.88 14.71 -2.21
CA ALA A 578 15.25 15.21 -3.43
C ALA A 578 14.47 16.50 -3.21
N TYR A 579 14.48 17.35 -4.23
CA TYR A 579 13.51 18.44 -4.41
C TYR A 579 12.55 18.05 -5.52
N PHE A 580 11.27 18.18 -5.29
CA PHE A 580 10.24 17.82 -6.25
C PHE A 580 9.24 18.97 -6.47
N GLN A 581 8.70 19.02 -7.67
CA GLN A 581 7.54 19.81 -8.05
C GLN A 581 6.54 18.92 -8.77
N MET A 582 5.32 18.86 -8.26
CA MET A 582 4.24 18.06 -8.81
C MET A 582 3.03 18.93 -9.11
N GLU A 583 2.34 18.61 -10.18
CA GLU A 583 1.08 19.25 -10.52
C GLU A 583 0.07 18.22 -11.03
N GLN A 584 -1.20 18.46 -10.72
CA GLN A 584 -2.32 17.73 -11.30
C GLN A 584 -3.31 18.74 -11.87
N THR A 585 -3.66 18.58 -13.15
CA THR A 585 -4.60 19.45 -13.86
C THR A 585 -5.90 18.72 -14.15
N ASN A 586 -6.93 19.47 -14.55
CA ASN A 586 -8.26 18.95 -14.92
C ASN A 586 -8.94 18.13 -13.81
N LEU A 587 -8.75 18.54 -12.55
CA LEU A 587 -9.39 17.91 -11.41
C LEU A 587 -10.89 18.19 -11.37
N ARG A 588 -11.67 17.22 -10.94
CA ARG A 588 -13.10 17.35 -10.69
C ARG A 588 -13.33 17.70 -9.23
N THR A 589 -14.08 18.75 -8.99
CA THR A 589 -14.46 19.20 -7.64
C THR A 589 -15.92 19.62 -7.61
N PHE A 590 -16.56 19.56 -6.45
CA PHE A 590 -17.87 20.14 -6.24
C PHE A 590 -17.73 21.67 -6.13
N GLY A 591 -18.57 22.39 -6.84
CA GLY A 591 -18.59 23.84 -6.82
C GLY A 591 -19.94 24.40 -7.26
N THR A 592 -20.09 25.71 -7.12
CA THR A 592 -21.28 26.42 -7.57
C THR A 592 -21.17 26.69 -9.07
N LEU A 593 -22.15 26.19 -9.82
CA LEU A 593 -22.29 26.40 -11.26
C LEU A 593 -22.70 27.85 -11.57
N PRO A 594 -22.49 28.38 -12.79
CA PRO A 594 -23.00 29.66 -13.20
C PRO A 594 -24.52 29.81 -13.03
N SER A 595 -25.26 28.70 -13.08
CA SER A 595 -26.70 28.65 -12.78
C SER A 595 -27.04 28.86 -11.30
N GLY A 596 -26.05 28.99 -10.40
CA GLY A 596 -26.26 29.05 -8.95
C GLY A 596 -26.42 27.66 -8.28
N ASN A 597 -26.58 26.58 -9.03
CA ASN A 597 -26.73 25.24 -8.49
C ASN A 597 -25.36 24.63 -8.13
N GLN A 598 -25.36 23.64 -7.23
CA GLN A 598 -24.17 22.86 -6.93
C GLN A 598 -23.95 21.78 -7.99
N GLY A 599 -22.73 21.65 -8.47
CA GLY A 599 -22.39 20.65 -9.50
C GLY A 599 -20.91 20.27 -9.47
N ILE A 600 -20.51 19.40 -10.41
CA ILE A 600 -19.10 19.04 -10.59
C ILE A 600 -18.46 20.02 -11.57
N ILE A 601 -17.41 20.67 -11.11
CA ILE A 601 -16.59 21.59 -11.90
C ILE A 601 -15.29 20.88 -12.20
N GLN A 602 -14.87 20.92 -13.44
CA GLN A 602 -13.53 20.54 -13.84
C GLN A 602 -12.74 21.85 -14.04
N SER A 603 -11.99 22.22 -13.05
CA SER A 603 -11.19 23.43 -13.19
C SER A 603 -9.74 23.07 -12.90
N ALA A 604 -9.18 23.11 -12.22
CA ALA A 604 -8.12 23.38 -11.30
C ALA A 604 -6.85 22.58 -11.51
N LYS A 605 -5.84 23.19 -11.02
CA LYS A 605 -4.49 22.69 -10.92
C LYS A 605 -4.15 22.57 -9.44
N ASP A 606 -3.99 21.35 -8.95
CA ASP A 606 -3.39 21.12 -7.65
C ASP A 606 -1.88 21.02 -7.80
N THR A 607 -1.14 21.63 -6.90
CA THR A 607 0.31 21.61 -6.88
C THR A 607 0.83 21.13 -5.54
N SER A 608 2.01 20.54 -5.58
CA SER A 608 2.80 20.20 -4.38
C SER A 608 4.27 20.29 -4.72
N GLU A 609 5.05 20.93 -3.86
CA GLU A 609 6.49 21.04 -4.01
C GLU A 609 7.19 20.94 -2.65
N GLY A 610 8.44 20.52 -2.64
CA GLY A 610 9.17 20.42 -1.38
C GLY A 610 10.45 19.63 -1.45
N TRP A 611 11.05 19.50 -0.28
CA TRP A 611 12.25 18.71 -0.02
C TRP A 611 11.91 17.46 0.76
N GLU A 612 12.58 16.39 0.41
CA GLU A 612 12.48 15.14 1.18
C GLU A 612 13.83 14.44 1.28
N ALA A 613 13.99 13.66 2.35
CA ALA A 613 15.16 12.81 2.55
C ALA A 613 14.75 11.48 3.19
N ASP A 614 15.28 10.39 2.64
CA ASP A 614 15.26 9.05 3.22
C ASP A 614 16.71 8.64 3.45
N LEU A 615 17.14 8.59 4.70
CA LEU A 615 18.54 8.41 5.10
C LEU A 615 18.68 7.15 5.94
N GLY A 616 19.73 6.38 5.70
CA GLY A 616 20.08 5.21 6.47
C GLY A 616 21.53 5.27 6.96
N LEU A 617 21.75 4.76 8.15
CA LEU A 617 23.07 4.68 8.78
C LEU A 617 23.23 3.29 9.40
N ARG A 618 24.34 2.62 9.09
CA ARG A 618 24.76 1.40 9.76
C ARG A 618 26.11 1.58 10.43
N ILE A 619 26.17 1.21 11.71
CA ILE A 619 27.38 1.29 12.52
C ILE A 619 27.70 -0.10 13.08
N LYS A 620 28.84 -0.67 12.72
CA LYS A 620 29.36 -1.91 13.29
C LYS A 620 30.23 -1.57 14.51
N THR A 621 29.93 -2.18 15.64
CA THR A 621 30.70 -2.06 16.87
C THR A 621 31.44 -3.36 17.16
N GLN A 622 32.24 -3.41 18.22
CA GLN A 622 32.88 -4.65 18.66
C GLN A 622 31.85 -5.68 19.17
N THR A 623 30.73 -5.22 19.69
CA THR A 623 29.72 -6.06 20.33
C THR A 623 28.47 -6.28 19.46
N GLY A 624 28.32 -5.57 18.34
CA GLY A 624 27.12 -5.67 17.52
C GLY A 624 27.04 -4.69 16.36
N ALA A 625 25.84 -4.39 15.93
CA ALA A 625 25.59 -3.39 14.89
C ALA A 625 24.32 -2.58 15.20
N ALA A 626 24.40 -1.28 14.90
CA ALA A 626 23.26 -0.38 14.89
C ALA A 626 22.82 -0.12 13.45
N ASP A 627 21.50 -0.14 13.20
CA ASP A 627 20.87 0.29 11.96
C ASP A 627 19.90 1.42 12.29
N LEU A 628 19.99 2.53 11.59
CA LEU A 628 19.15 3.72 11.79
C LEU A 628 18.54 4.15 10.47
N ILE A 629 17.29 4.58 10.50
CA ILE A 629 16.59 5.22 9.39
C ILE A 629 16.02 6.54 9.86
N VAL A 630 16.19 7.58 9.07
CA VAL A 630 15.62 8.90 9.29
C VAL A 630 14.90 9.32 8.02
N THR A 631 13.66 9.77 8.15
CA THR A 631 12.93 10.39 7.04
C THR A 631 12.59 11.83 7.38
N ILE A 632 12.70 12.70 6.39
CA ILE A 632 12.41 14.12 6.51
C ILE A 632 11.57 14.52 5.31
N PHE A 633 10.50 15.26 5.57
CA PHE A 633 9.68 15.87 4.54
C PHE A 633 9.38 17.32 4.94
N ASN A 634 9.54 18.23 3.98
CA ASN A 634 9.13 19.63 4.13
C ASN A 634 8.64 20.13 2.78
N GLY A 635 7.40 20.60 2.71
CA GLY A 635 6.81 21.02 1.45
C GLY A 635 5.59 21.90 1.63
N ASP A 636 5.06 22.31 0.49
CA ASP A 636 3.83 23.08 0.38
C ASP A 636 2.92 22.47 -0.69
N SER A 637 1.63 22.75 -0.58
CA SER A 637 0.63 22.35 -1.58
C SER A 637 -0.46 23.40 -1.74
N ALA A 638 -0.95 23.57 -2.95
CA ALA A 638 -2.02 24.51 -3.28
C ALA A 638 -3.12 23.83 -4.10
N ILE A 639 -4.37 24.13 -3.76
CA ILE A 639 -5.57 23.70 -4.51
C ILE A 639 -6.08 24.89 -5.31
N ALA A 640 -6.13 24.78 -6.62
CA ALA A 640 -6.51 25.84 -7.52
C ALA A 640 -8.02 26.18 -7.53
N ALA A 641 -8.89 25.35 -6.95
CA ALA A 641 -10.30 25.71 -6.72
C ALA A 641 -10.47 27.00 -5.88
N ASP A 642 -9.37 27.50 -5.32
CA ASP A 642 -9.33 28.72 -4.53
C ASP A 642 -8.60 29.87 -5.24
N GLN A 643 -8.34 29.78 -6.55
CA GLN A 643 -7.76 30.89 -7.30
C GLN A 643 -8.65 32.13 -7.18
N GLY A 644 -8.03 33.26 -6.82
CA GLY A 644 -8.73 34.53 -6.59
C GLY A 644 -9.28 34.69 -5.17
N LYS A 645 -9.17 33.70 -4.27
CA LYS A 645 -9.46 33.86 -2.85
C LYS A 645 -8.24 34.38 -2.09
N ALA A 646 -8.50 35.14 -1.02
CA ALA A 646 -7.44 35.67 -0.15
C ALA A 646 -6.61 34.56 0.55
N TYR A 647 -7.06 33.31 0.50
CA TYR A 647 -6.42 32.15 1.09
C TYR A 647 -6.54 30.94 0.17
N VAL A 648 -5.41 30.46 -0.30
CA VAL A 648 -5.31 29.21 -1.09
C VAL A 648 -5.21 28.04 -0.13
N ARG A 649 -6.15 27.12 -0.26
CA ARG A 649 -6.21 25.95 0.62
C ARG A 649 -5.12 24.93 0.27
N GLN A 650 -4.50 24.33 1.28
CA GLN A 650 -3.65 23.16 1.11
C GLN A 650 -4.49 21.93 0.69
N ALA A 651 -3.89 21.02 -0.04
CA ALA A 651 -4.53 19.75 -0.39
C ALA A 651 -4.97 18.98 0.87
N ASN A 652 -6.10 18.29 0.77
CA ASN A 652 -6.55 17.45 1.87
C ASN A 652 -5.50 16.39 2.20
N ALA A 653 -5.27 16.16 3.50
CA ALA A 653 -4.28 15.23 4.01
C ALA A 653 -2.80 15.56 3.66
N PHE A 654 -2.51 16.74 3.15
CA PHE A 654 -1.14 17.22 3.02
C PHE A 654 -0.61 17.68 4.39
N VAL A 655 0.63 17.33 4.69
CA VAL A 655 1.34 17.71 5.91
C VAL A 655 2.55 18.54 5.50
N PRO A 656 2.68 19.81 5.95
CA PRO A 656 3.78 20.69 5.56
C PRO A 656 5.16 20.16 5.95
N TRP A 657 5.29 19.55 7.12
CA TRP A 657 6.52 18.88 7.53
C TRP A 657 6.23 17.59 8.29
N LYS A 658 7.13 16.64 8.15
CA LYS A 658 7.07 15.35 8.82
C LYS A 658 8.47 14.78 9.01
N TYR A 659 8.74 14.26 10.22
CA TYR A 659 9.97 13.56 10.54
C TYR A 659 9.65 12.18 11.08
N SER A 660 10.46 11.19 10.73
CA SER A 660 10.45 9.91 11.43
C SER A 660 11.87 9.41 11.66
N PHE A 661 12.03 8.69 12.74
CA PHE A 661 13.25 8.01 13.11
C PHE A 661 12.91 6.59 13.51
N PHE A 662 13.69 5.63 13.08
CA PHE A 662 13.61 4.24 13.52
C PHE A 662 15.00 3.65 13.61
N GLY A 663 15.35 3.07 14.74
CA GLY A 663 16.66 2.52 14.94
C GLY A 663 16.63 1.24 15.75
N ARG A 664 17.63 0.38 15.52
CA ARG A 664 17.87 -0.81 16.33
C ARG A 664 19.34 -0.98 16.64
N TYR A 665 19.61 -1.71 17.71
CA TYR A 665 20.90 -2.30 17.98
C TYR A 665 20.77 -3.81 18.15
N THR A 666 21.65 -4.57 17.49
CA THR A 666 21.71 -6.03 17.60
C THR A 666 23.05 -6.45 18.12
N TRP A 667 23.09 -7.19 19.23
CA TRP A 667 24.33 -7.75 19.80
C TRP A 667 24.78 -8.98 18.99
N SER A 668 26.04 -9.00 18.58
CA SER A 668 26.66 -10.14 17.87
C SER A 668 27.54 -10.99 18.75
N SER A 669 27.88 -10.53 19.98
CA SER A 669 28.79 -11.19 20.91
C SER A 669 28.36 -11.00 22.37
N GLY A 670 29.01 -11.76 23.28
CA GLY A 670 28.76 -11.69 24.73
C GLY A 670 27.45 -12.38 25.15
N ALA A 671 27.05 -12.15 26.40
CA ALA A 671 25.84 -12.74 26.99
C ALA A 671 24.53 -12.31 26.32
N LEU A 672 24.55 -11.17 25.63
CA LEU A 672 23.40 -10.63 24.90
C LEU A 672 23.41 -10.98 23.40
N ARG A 673 24.23 -11.93 22.95
CA ARG A 673 24.32 -12.29 21.54
C ARG A 673 22.93 -12.59 20.95
N GLY A 674 22.58 -11.89 19.86
CA GLY A 674 21.32 -12.03 19.15
C GLY A 674 20.16 -11.20 19.73
N VAL A 675 20.32 -10.62 20.93
CA VAL A 675 19.34 -9.67 21.48
C VAL A 675 19.27 -8.44 20.57
N ARG A 676 18.06 -7.95 20.35
CA ARG A 676 17.75 -6.75 19.57
C ARG A 676 16.93 -5.81 20.41
N ILE A 677 17.28 -4.54 20.37
CA ILE A 677 16.45 -3.46 20.93
C ILE A 677 16.29 -2.40 19.87
N GLY A 678 15.15 -1.77 19.83
CA GLY A 678 14.94 -0.64 18.92
C GLY A 678 13.84 0.28 19.39
N ALA A 679 13.86 1.47 18.81
CA ALA A 679 12.88 2.51 19.06
C ALA A 679 12.67 3.34 17.80
N GLY A 680 11.48 3.92 17.69
CA GLY A 680 11.14 4.87 16.66
C GLY A 680 10.25 5.97 17.19
N PHE A 681 10.28 7.09 16.53
CA PHE A 681 9.32 8.18 16.74
C PHE A 681 8.92 8.80 15.42
N GLU A 682 7.75 9.40 15.42
CA GLU A 682 7.19 10.13 14.30
C GLU A 682 6.55 11.41 14.82
N ASP A 683 6.83 12.51 14.13
CA ASP A 683 6.25 13.81 14.40
C ASP A 683 5.89 14.50 13.08
N GLU A 684 4.74 15.16 13.03
CA GLU A 684 4.25 15.82 11.82
C GLU A 684 3.42 17.05 12.16
N ASP A 685 3.40 18.00 11.24
CA ASP A 685 2.55 19.18 11.36
C ASP A 685 1.07 18.82 11.25
N SER A 686 0.24 19.75 11.65
CA SER A 686 -1.20 19.64 11.49
C SER A 686 -1.58 19.55 10.02
N LYS A 687 -2.38 18.57 9.68
CA LYS A 687 -2.93 18.42 8.33
C LYS A 687 -4.31 19.02 8.22
N ARG A 688 -4.58 19.57 7.05
CA ARG A 688 -5.92 20.02 6.73
C ARG A 688 -6.79 18.87 6.25
N ASN A 689 -8.04 18.85 6.72
CA ASN A 689 -9.08 17.96 6.24
C ASN A 689 -10.40 18.72 6.10
N GLY A 690 -10.73 19.14 4.91
CA GLY A 690 -11.87 20.02 4.64
C GLY A 690 -11.73 21.38 5.33
N ALA A 691 -12.67 21.72 6.19
CA ALA A 691 -12.64 22.92 7.02
C ALA A 691 -11.83 22.77 8.32
N HIS A 692 -11.34 21.57 8.61
CA HIS A 692 -10.71 21.24 9.89
C HIS A 692 -9.19 21.19 9.79
N LEU A 693 -8.53 21.63 10.84
CA LEU A 693 -7.09 21.44 11.08
C LEU A 693 -6.93 20.31 12.09
N VAL A 694 -6.24 19.27 11.68
CA VAL A 694 -6.04 18.02 12.47
C VAL A 694 -4.60 17.98 12.94
N ALA A 695 -4.40 18.20 14.22
CA ALA A 695 -3.10 18.04 14.86
C ALA A 695 -2.79 16.57 15.16
N ARG A 696 -1.55 16.19 15.01
CA ARG A 696 -1.02 14.89 15.41
C ARG A 696 0.08 15.09 16.43
N PRO A 697 -0.03 14.50 17.62
CA PRO A 697 1.04 14.53 18.60
C PRO A 697 2.20 13.62 18.18
N LEU A 698 3.38 13.90 18.72
CA LEU A 698 4.54 13.00 18.60
C LEU A 698 4.17 11.61 19.13
N THR A 699 4.41 10.59 18.33
CA THR A 699 4.24 9.18 18.72
C THR A 699 5.57 8.47 18.76
N ALA A 700 5.73 7.57 19.74
CA ALA A 700 6.92 6.77 19.92
C ALA A 700 6.59 5.29 20.03
N ASP A 701 7.45 4.45 19.46
CA ASP A 701 7.36 3.00 19.50
C ASP A 701 8.69 2.42 19.99
N ALA A 702 8.68 1.22 20.56
CA ALA A 702 9.88 0.50 20.93
C ALA A 702 9.71 -1.01 20.76
N PHE A 703 10.81 -1.72 20.67
CA PHE A 703 10.77 -3.18 20.71
C PHE A 703 12.00 -3.79 21.36
N VAL A 704 11.83 -4.99 21.86
CA VAL A 704 12.91 -5.88 22.29
C VAL A 704 12.70 -7.27 21.68
N GLY A 705 13.73 -7.80 21.03
CA GLY A 705 13.78 -9.15 20.50
C GLY A 705 14.82 -9.98 21.23
N TYR A 706 14.47 -11.21 21.60
CA TYR A 706 15.31 -12.12 22.36
C TYR A 706 15.36 -13.49 21.67
N PRO A 707 16.51 -13.97 21.19
CA PRO A 707 16.68 -15.31 20.70
C PRO A 707 16.74 -16.29 21.88
N ILE A 708 15.68 -17.04 22.10
CA ILE A 708 15.60 -18.04 23.18
C ILE A 708 16.62 -19.15 22.92
N ASN A 709 16.75 -19.54 21.64
CA ASN A 709 17.78 -20.46 21.14
C ASN A 709 17.92 -20.32 19.61
N SER A 710 18.64 -21.24 18.94
CA SER A 710 18.83 -21.19 17.49
C SER A 710 17.56 -21.32 16.65
N ARG A 711 16.47 -21.81 17.23
CA ARG A 711 15.18 -22.05 16.53
C ARG A 711 14.07 -21.13 17.02
N TRP A 712 14.10 -20.70 18.27
CA TRP A 712 13.06 -19.91 18.89
C TRP A 712 13.50 -18.47 19.14
N ASP A 713 12.66 -17.55 18.74
CA ASP A 713 12.82 -16.11 18.94
C ASP A 713 11.54 -15.52 19.52
N ALA A 714 11.67 -14.62 20.48
CA ALA A 714 10.57 -13.86 21.07
C ALA A 714 10.80 -12.37 20.83
N GLN A 715 9.75 -11.63 20.47
CA GLN A 715 9.81 -10.18 20.31
C GLN A 715 8.61 -9.53 20.95
N LEU A 716 8.85 -8.49 21.74
CA LEU A 716 7.84 -7.60 22.31
C LEU A 716 7.92 -6.25 21.61
N ASN A 717 6.85 -5.83 20.98
CA ASN A 717 6.69 -4.50 20.39
C ASN A 717 5.71 -3.68 21.23
N LEU A 718 6.05 -2.43 21.48
CA LEU A 718 5.28 -1.43 22.21
C LEU A 718 5.01 -0.27 21.26
N SER A 719 3.75 -0.02 20.91
CA SER A 719 3.36 1.05 20.00
C SER A 719 2.64 2.15 20.77
N ASN A 720 2.82 3.39 20.31
CA ASN A 720 2.25 4.59 20.91
C ASN A 720 2.56 4.69 22.43
N LEU A 721 3.84 4.70 22.74
CA LEU A 721 4.34 4.80 24.14
C LEU A 721 3.89 6.07 24.86
N THR A 722 3.59 7.13 24.11
CA THR A 722 3.04 8.37 24.63
C THR A 722 1.58 8.23 25.08
N ASN A 723 0.92 7.16 24.68
CA ASN A 723 -0.50 6.85 24.93
C ASN A 723 -1.45 7.98 24.51
N GLU A 724 -1.11 8.68 23.44
CA GLU A 724 -1.89 9.79 22.92
C GLU A 724 -2.99 9.29 21.98
N ARG A 725 -4.21 9.76 22.20
CA ARG A 725 -5.33 9.55 21.31
C ARG A 725 -5.55 10.79 20.45
N TYR A 726 -5.37 10.68 19.16
CA TYR A 726 -5.48 11.78 18.22
C TYR A 726 -6.38 11.44 17.03
N ILE A 727 -6.83 12.46 16.33
CA ILE A 727 -7.64 12.30 15.13
C ILE A 727 -6.72 11.94 13.96
N VAL A 728 -6.95 10.78 13.34
CA VAL A 728 -6.26 10.37 12.12
C VAL A 728 -6.88 11.05 10.91
N GLN A 729 -8.21 11.16 10.89
CA GLN A 729 -8.96 11.70 9.77
C GLN A 729 -10.31 12.25 10.21
N VAL A 730 -10.76 13.32 9.54
CA VAL A 730 -12.15 13.76 9.54
C VAL A 730 -12.85 13.17 8.32
N ALA A 731 -13.82 12.28 8.52
CA ALA A 731 -14.48 11.56 7.43
C ALA A 731 -15.51 12.45 6.71
N ALA A 732 -16.60 12.80 7.35
CA ALA A 732 -17.62 13.69 6.80
C ALA A 732 -18.45 14.30 7.95
N ARG A 733 -18.87 15.56 7.80
CA ARG A 733 -19.86 16.20 8.69
C ARG A 733 -19.63 15.97 10.19
N GLY A 734 -18.38 16.09 10.63
CA GLY A 734 -18.03 15.95 12.05
C GLY A 734 -17.70 14.55 12.54
N LEU A 735 -17.74 13.54 11.69
CA LEU A 735 -17.29 12.19 12.04
C LEU A 735 -15.80 12.06 11.83
N VAL A 736 -15.12 11.41 12.76
CA VAL A 736 -13.68 11.25 12.73
C VAL A 736 -13.25 9.83 13.01
N GLN A 737 -12.07 9.51 12.57
CA GLN A 737 -11.33 8.34 12.98
C GLN A 737 -10.22 8.76 13.92
N SER A 738 -10.16 8.18 15.10
CA SER A 738 -9.08 8.36 16.06
C SER A 738 -8.01 7.28 15.91
N SER A 739 -6.81 7.59 16.38
CA SER A 739 -5.71 6.62 16.52
C SER A 739 -6.01 5.63 17.63
N ASP A 740 -5.22 4.56 17.60
CA ASP A 740 -5.10 3.66 18.73
C ASP A 740 -4.29 4.31 19.86
N GLU A 741 -4.62 3.90 21.08
CA GLU A 741 -3.82 4.19 22.25
C GLU A 741 -2.64 3.21 22.35
N PHE A 742 -1.91 3.25 23.48
CA PHE A 742 -0.80 2.32 23.75
C PHE A 742 -1.16 0.85 23.47
N ARG A 743 -0.27 0.16 22.78
CA ARG A 743 -0.39 -1.28 22.50
C ARG A 743 0.90 -2.02 22.76
N ALA A 744 0.75 -3.22 23.32
CA ALA A 744 1.80 -4.21 23.41
C ALA A 744 1.48 -5.40 22.52
N LYS A 745 2.45 -5.92 21.77
CA LYS A 745 2.35 -7.11 20.91
C LYS A 745 3.52 -8.05 21.19
N LEU A 746 3.22 -9.26 21.64
CA LEU A 746 4.20 -10.33 21.82
C LEU A 746 4.16 -11.25 20.60
N THR A 747 5.32 -11.51 20.02
CA THR A 747 5.50 -12.42 18.87
C THR A 747 6.46 -13.54 19.23
N LEU A 748 6.07 -14.77 18.96
CA LEU A 748 6.94 -15.95 19.04
C LEU A 748 7.17 -16.50 17.64
N THR A 749 8.42 -16.79 17.31
CA THR A 749 8.82 -17.35 16.01
C THR A 749 9.63 -18.61 16.23
N TYR A 750 9.26 -19.69 15.51
CA TYR A 750 10.01 -20.94 15.44
C TYR A 750 10.49 -21.16 14.01
N LYS A 751 11.79 -21.47 13.83
CA LYS A 751 12.41 -21.70 12.51
C LYS A 751 13.13 -23.06 12.49
N TRP A 752 13.10 -23.76 11.34
CA TRP A 752 13.81 -25.02 11.11
C TRP A 752 14.41 -25.11 9.70
#